data_0546bcba0f69248cc9f587a382922903
#
_entry.id   0546bcba0f69248cc9f587a382922903
#
_cell.length_a   1.000
_cell.length_b   1.000
_cell.length_c   1.000
_cell.angle_alpha   90.00
_cell.angle_beta   90.00
_cell.angle_gamma   90.00
#
_symmetry.space_group_name_H-M   'P 1'
#
loop_
_entity.id
_entity.type
_entity.pdbx_description
1 polymer ?
#
loop_
_entity_poly.entity_id
_entity_poly.type
_entity_poly.pdbx_seq_one_letter_code
_entity_poly.pdbx_strand_id
1 'polypeptide(L)'
;MTLPNWLRPGQLFANLNARFHALPPAVRKGLVTGTHWGLCVIAPLLLFAAFFDINVVNPTRVGWLLDEDWGQHVLGWNAWRHMPWSTFNHETLLGAPVGNTLFSTDSNPLFAFLFKPFRDFLPANFQYNGLWFLFCVVMHFTFAYKLIRPHAPGKWTAIGGAIALSALPMLYYRMRHDTLVAQWLILWGLHLFINVRDDTLPEGSGLRFVLSWFGNGQKMLGYCALLFVTGMIHPYLLFMIAAIWGGDCIKRFFGAMRIVERRLVADWKVMVDAVIRAMPPLALAIVALYIGGSFTKGMSPGAGGYGYYSFPMDGWFNPVKPEFSAILKAWPLDGGQSFEGYQYLGFGLILLVIAAIVLYITTPEAKTARSFIARLRPLTAPFIILFLIAVSNHAQFYGYDVWKFQLPDALRQPAAVLRASGRLTWPITYLLIVTALVVLFRSRPKAIAVLLPLVLVVQAYDIAGMSRAMRKATSLASSDQMYYQTPSPEWDQLVTLSKGVDFYPANVHMNDKLFYELTWRATSQAKPVNTMYAARENLIQVANQEAGMDAFKRGEIKSDHLFVFLKQCDAPSELWPRLRMLDGVWIIPPKGSTVDLQKPEWSPLRSEVRFGWLDQGTCLLDENWSRPEYDGVWSEGPKANLRIPIRHVEFDAPSPKKLEMTLKAKSRQPVLVTVLVNGVKVGEMNLTPRATLNTLPLPASALRGETLRIRFLVEEQIDEDVIVAPVTPVKLSGRGAAEREAAAKVTVPVDARALGIKLINIKLAPPEAPAPKTVLKS
;
A
#
# COMPACT_ATOMS: atom_id res chain seq x y z
N MET A 1 23.50 0.75 -53.32
CA MET A 1 22.39 1.70 -53.63
C MET A 1 22.67 2.99 -52.87
N THR A 2 23.09 4.04 -53.60
CA THR A 2 23.29 5.38 -53.00
C THR A 2 21.92 6.02 -52.86
N LEU A 3 21.57 6.38 -51.62
CA LEU A 3 20.32 7.13 -51.36
C LEU A 3 20.24 8.39 -52.21
N PRO A 4 19.08 8.69 -52.83
CA PRO A 4 18.87 9.94 -53.58
C PRO A 4 19.25 11.14 -52.72
N ASN A 5 19.84 12.19 -53.35
CA ASN A 5 20.35 13.36 -52.62
C ASN A 5 19.31 14.04 -51.69
N TRP A 6 18.03 13.95 -51.97
CA TRP A 6 16.93 14.49 -51.15
C TRP A 6 16.63 13.69 -49.89
N LEU A 7 17.10 12.41 -49.77
CA LEU A 7 16.97 11.54 -48.62
C LEU A 7 18.23 11.55 -47.70
N ARG A 8 19.29 12.27 -48.07
CA ARG A 8 20.45 12.43 -47.20
C ARG A 8 20.07 13.28 -45.98
N PRO A 9 20.17 12.76 -44.72
CA PRO A 9 19.67 13.45 -43.53
C PRO A 9 20.16 14.91 -43.40
N GLY A 10 21.41 15.18 -43.72
CA GLY A 10 21.97 16.54 -43.65
C GLY A 10 21.35 17.53 -44.62
N GLN A 11 21.00 17.11 -45.86
CA GLN A 11 20.34 17.97 -46.84
C GLN A 11 18.86 18.17 -46.53
N LEU A 12 18.19 17.12 -46.03
CA LEU A 12 16.80 17.24 -45.57
C LEU A 12 16.69 18.26 -44.43
N PHE A 13 17.59 18.17 -43.41
CA PHE A 13 17.61 19.16 -42.33
C PHE A 13 17.96 20.58 -42.81
N ALA A 14 18.90 20.73 -43.74
CA ALA A 14 19.25 22.03 -44.31
C ALA A 14 18.06 22.65 -45.10
N ASN A 15 17.38 21.84 -45.89
CA ASN A 15 16.20 22.29 -46.67
C ASN A 15 15.00 22.64 -45.74
N LEU A 16 14.74 21.84 -44.70
CA LEU A 16 13.70 22.12 -43.71
C LEU A 16 14.02 23.40 -42.94
N ASN A 17 15.26 23.60 -42.55
CA ASN A 17 15.73 24.80 -41.85
C ASN A 17 15.60 26.06 -42.73
N ALA A 18 15.99 25.98 -44.01
CA ALA A 18 15.85 27.05 -44.95
C ALA A 18 14.37 27.43 -45.19
N ARG A 19 13.48 26.44 -45.40
CA ARG A 19 12.04 26.66 -45.51
C ARG A 19 11.44 27.27 -44.24
N PHE A 20 11.85 26.82 -43.08
CA PHE A 20 11.41 27.39 -41.80
C PHE A 20 11.83 28.85 -41.63
N HIS A 21 13.07 29.20 -42.00
CA HIS A 21 13.55 30.56 -41.94
C HIS A 21 12.94 31.48 -43.00
N ALA A 22 12.45 30.94 -44.10
CA ALA A 22 11.72 31.68 -45.15
C ALA A 22 10.28 32.05 -44.74
N LEU A 23 9.71 31.45 -43.70
CA LEU A 23 8.39 31.79 -43.17
C LEU A 23 8.36 33.21 -42.59
N PRO A 24 7.24 33.92 -42.71
CA PRO A 24 7.04 35.21 -42.05
C PRO A 24 7.30 35.11 -40.55
N PRO A 25 7.92 36.12 -39.88
CA PRO A 25 8.27 36.06 -38.48
C PRO A 25 7.11 35.72 -37.55
N ALA A 26 5.90 36.20 -37.82
CA ALA A 26 4.68 35.92 -37.07
C ALA A 26 4.28 34.43 -37.15
N VAL A 27 4.31 33.85 -38.36
CA VAL A 27 4.02 32.44 -38.61
C VAL A 27 5.03 31.54 -37.93
N ARG A 28 6.32 31.88 -38.06
CA ARG A 28 7.41 31.15 -37.38
C ARG A 28 7.27 31.18 -35.85
N LYS A 29 6.96 32.36 -35.28
CA LYS A 29 6.69 32.52 -33.85
C LYS A 29 5.48 31.69 -33.43
N GLY A 30 4.40 31.71 -34.22
CA GLY A 30 3.20 30.91 -34.00
C GLY A 30 3.49 29.40 -33.98
N LEU A 31 4.20 28.91 -35.02
CA LEU A 31 4.63 27.51 -35.10
C LEU A 31 5.49 27.06 -33.89
N VAL A 32 6.49 27.85 -33.55
CA VAL A 32 7.37 27.56 -32.40
C VAL A 32 6.59 27.57 -31.08
N THR A 33 5.60 28.46 -30.95
CA THR A 33 4.75 28.51 -29.75
C THR A 33 3.76 27.36 -29.71
N GLY A 34 3.11 27.07 -30.84
CA GLY A 34 2.17 25.95 -30.99
C GLY A 34 2.86 24.59 -30.73
N THR A 35 4.03 24.35 -31.34
CA THR A 35 4.82 23.13 -31.09
C THR A 35 5.19 23.00 -29.63
N HIS A 36 5.60 24.09 -28.99
CA HIS A 36 5.95 24.07 -27.57
C HIS A 36 4.78 23.65 -26.68
N TRP A 37 3.61 24.28 -26.84
CA TRP A 37 2.43 23.93 -26.06
C TRP A 37 1.90 22.55 -26.44
N GLY A 38 1.98 22.17 -27.72
CA GLY A 38 1.64 20.83 -28.17
C GLY A 38 2.47 19.76 -27.45
N LEU A 39 3.80 19.97 -27.33
CA LEU A 39 4.67 19.04 -26.58
C LEU A 39 4.38 19.03 -25.07
N CYS A 40 4.00 20.19 -24.49
CA CYS A 40 3.62 20.23 -23.08
C CYS A 40 2.34 19.42 -22.78
N VAL A 41 1.46 19.25 -23.78
CA VAL A 41 0.27 18.40 -23.68
C VAL A 41 0.58 16.94 -24.03
N ILE A 42 1.32 16.70 -25.11
CA ILE A 42 1.57 15.35 -25.64
C ILE A 42 2.53 14.56 -24.72
N ALA A 43 3.56 15.20 -24.16
CA ALA A 43 4.54 14.49 -23.34
C ALA A 43 3.94 13.78 -22.12
N PRO A 44 3.10 14.41 -21.28
CA PRO A 44 2.47 13.69 -20.17
C PRO A 44 1.50 12.59 -20.64
N LEU A 45 0.81 12.76 -21.78
CA LEU A 45 -0.06 11.73 -22.35
C LEU A 45 0.73 10.51 -22.82
N LEU A 46 1.89 10.72 -23.45
CA LEU A 46 2.78 9.64 -23.84
C LEU A 46 3.37 8.91 -22.63
N LEU A 47 3.76 9.64 -21.58
CA LEU A 47 4.20 9.06 -20.32
C LEU A 47 3.08 8.22 -19.68
N PHE A 48 1.85 8.75 -19.67
CA PHE A 48 0.70 8.00 -19.19
C PHE A 48 0.51 6.69 -19.98
N ALA A 49 0.45 6.76 -21.29
CA ALA A 49 0.26 5.59 -22.16
C ALA A 49 1.43 4.58 -22.10
N ALA A 50 2.63 5.02 -21.71
CA ALA A 50 3.75 4.12 -21.50
C ALA A 50 3.55 3.22 -20.27
N PHE A 51 3.01 3.74 -19.17
CA PHE A 51 2.90 3.04 -17.90
C PHE A 51 1.50 2.49 -17.58
N PHE A 52 0.45 2.98 -18.22
CA PHE A 52 -0.94 2.58 -17.98
C PHE A 52 -1.61 2.11 -19.28
N ASP A 53 -2.55 1.18 -19.15
CA ASP A 53 -3.49 0.93 -20.23
C ASP A 53 -4.41 2.16 -20.37
N ILE A 54 -4.62 2.63 -21.60
CA ILE A 54 -5.41 3.84 -21.84
C ILE A 54 -6.88 3.68 -21.45
N ASN A 55 -7.40 2.45 -21.42
CA ASN A 55 -8.77 2.17 -21.06
C ASN A 55 -9.08 2.39 -19.57
N VAL A 56 -8.05 2.55 -18.71
CA VAL A 56 -8.28 2.89 -17.29
C VAL A 56 -9.02 4.22 -17.12
N VAL A 57 -8.91 5.15 -18.11
CA VAL A 57 -9.61 6.44 -18.05
C VAL A 57 -11.12 6.32 -18.30
N ASN A 58 -11.59 5.17 -18.80
CA ASN A 58 -13.01 4.91 -18.91
C ASN A 58 -13.62 4.75 -17.50
N PRO A 59 -14.48 5.67 -17.06
CA PRO A 59 -14.98 5.70 -15.70
C PRO A 59 -15.95 4.56 -15.37
N THR A 60 -16.38 3.77 -16.37
CA THR A 60 -17.30 2.63 -16.15
C THR A 60 -16.57 1.27 -16.08
N ARG A 61 -15.26 1.25 -16.30
CA ARG A 61 -14.43 0.04 -16.22
C ARG A 61 -13.97 -0.15 -14.78
N VAL A 62 -14.60 -1.04 -14.03
CA VAL A 62 -14.31 -1.29 -12.61
C VAL A 62 -13.57 -2.61 -12.40
N GLY A 63 -13.78 -3.63 -13.24
CA GLY A 63 -13.25 -4.98 -13.01
C GLY A 63 -11.74 -5.05 -12.77
N TRP A 64 -10.94 -4.17 -13.34
CA TRP A 64 -9.50 -4.09 -13.12
C TRP A 64 -9.11 -3.54 -11.74
N LEU A 65 -10.04 -2.85 -11.07
CA LEU A 65 -9.84 -2.28 -9.72
C LEU A 65 -10.22 -3.25 -8.61
N LEU A 66 -10.97 -4.33 -8.89
CA LEU A 66 -11.39 -5.30 -7.88
C LEU A 66 -10.26 -6.29 -7.57
N ASP A 67 -9.08 -5.76 -7.24
CA ASP A 67 -7.84 -6.51 -7.00
C ASP A 67 -6.94 -5.76 -6.01
N GLU A 68 -6.37 -6.45 -5.03
CA GLU A 68 -5.43 -5.92 -4.04
C GLU A 68 -5.84 -4.54 -3.45
N ASP A 69 -4.90 -3.58 -3.33
CA ASP A 69 -5.17 -2.26 -2.73
C ASP A 69 -6.18 -1.42 -3.53
N TRP A 70 -6.26 -1.60 -4.86
CA TRP A 70 -7.26 -0.89 -5.66
C TRP A 70 -8.70 -1.23 -5.27
N GLY A 71 -8.94 -2.51 -4.91
CA GLY A 71 -10.26 -2.95 -4.45
C GLY A 71 -10.68 -2.20 -3.19
N GLN A 72 -9.77 -2.04 -2.22
CA GLN A 72 -10.01 -1.22 -1.02
C GLN A 72 -10.43 0.21 -1.38
N HIS A 73 -9.66 0.87 -2.27
CA HIS A 73 -9.87 2.28 -2.62
C HIS A 73 -11.20 2.51 -3.33
N VAL A 74 -11.52 1.67 -4.32
CA VAL A 74 -12.74 1.84 -5.11
C VAL A 74 -13.99 1.46 -4.32
N LEU A 75 -13.90 0.47 -3.41
CA LEU A 75 -15.01 0.07 -2.54
C LEU A 75 -15.34 1.15 -1.52
N GLY A 76 -14.33 1.78 -0.89
CA GLY A 76 -14.58 2.89 0.02
C GLY A 76 -15.27 4.06 -0.65
N TRP A 77 -14.91 4.40 -1.90
CA TRP A 77 -15.65 5.36 -2.72
C TRP A 77 -17.09 4.89 -2.98
N ASN A 78 -17.27 3.64 -3.45
CA ASN A 78 -18.59 3.13 -3.81
C ASN A 78 -19.52 3.08 -2.59
N ALA A 79 -19.05 2.65 -1.43
CA ALA A 79 -19.80 2.66 -0.19
C ALA A 79 -20.19 4.09 0.22
N TRP A 80 -19.20 4.99 0.32
CA TRP A 80 -19.44 6.36 0.76
C TRP A 80 -20.31 7.18 -0.20
N ARG A 81 -20.23 6.92 -1.48
CA ARG A 81 -21.08 7.51 -2.52
C ARG A 81 -22.58 7.29 -2.23
N HIS A 82 -22.95 6.10 -1.75
CA HIS A 82 -24.34 5.73 -1.47
C HIS A 82 -24.83 6.15 -0.08
N MET A 83 -23.92 6.61 0.79
CA MET A 83 -24.30 7.13 2.10
C MET A 83 -24.92 8.53 2.00
N PRO A 84 -25.86 8.91 2.92
CA PRO A 84 -26.39 10.26 3.00
C PRO A 84 -25.33 11.27 3.43
N TRP A 85 -25.53 12.55 3.12
CA TRP A 85 -24.61 13.62 3.54
C TRP A 85 -24.54 13.81 5.06
N SER A 86 -25.56 13.37 5.82
CA SER A 86 -25.57 13.42 7.28
C SER A 86 -24.44 12.64 7.92
N THR A 87 -23.89 11.64 7.25
CA THR A 87 -22.74 10.85 7.76
C THR A 87 -21.39 11.53 7.49
N PHE A 88 -21.38 12.61 6.72
CA PHE A 88 -20.21 13.40 6.33
C PHE A 88 -19.10 12.54 5.72
N ASN A 89 -17.98 12.33 6.44
CA ASN A 89 -16.82 11.55 5.95
C ASN A 89 -16.85 10.08 6.40
N HIS A 90 -17.88 9.67 7.11
CA HIS A 90 -18.04 8.31 7.62
C HIS A 90 -19.02 7.51 6.78
N GLU A 91 -18.73 6.24 6.58
CA GLU A 91 -19.61 5.28 5.92
C GLU A 91 -19.77 4.03 6.79
N THR A 92 -20.95 3.41 6.74
CA THR A 92 -21.31 2.25 7.58
C THR A 92 -21.60 1.00 6.76
N LEU A 93 -21.37 1.04 5.46
CA LEU A 93 -21.60 -0.12 4.58
C LEU A 93 -20.43 -1.11 4.63
N LEU A 94 -19.20 -0.64 4.85
CA LEU A 94 -18.02 -1.50 4.95
C LEU A 94 -17.62 -1.66 6.41
N GLY A 95 -17.53 -2.90 6.87
CA GLY A 95 -17.26 -3.19 8.27
C GLY A 95 -18.42 -2.81 9.19
N ALA A 96 -19.64 -3.11 8.75
CA ALA A 96 -20.84 -2.85 9.55
C ALA A 96 -20.85 -3.63 10.87
N PRO A 97 -21.41 -3.07 11.96
CA PRO A 97 -22.12 -1.78 12.02
C PRO A 97 -21.24 -0.55 12.28
N VAL A 98 -19.94 -0.72 12.53
CA VAL A 98 -19.04 0.38 12.96
C VAL A 98 -18.73 1.31 11.80
N GLY A 99 -18.43 0.75 10.62
CA GLY A 99 -18.10 1.50 9.43
C GLY A 99 -16.69 2.09 9.43
N ASN A 100 -16.43 2.95 8.45
CA ASN A 100 -15.10 3.45 8.13
C ASN A 100 -15.11 4.88 7.62
N THR A 101 -13.93 5.41 7.30
CA THR A 101 -13.75 6.74 6.70
C THR A 101 -13.04 6.65 5.36
N LEU A 102 -13.09 7.72 4.58
CA LEU A 102 -12.38 7.80 3.31
C LEU A 102 -10.87 7.60 3.45
N PHE A 103 -10.25 8.01 4.57
CA PHE A 103 -8.84 7.74 4.83
C PHE A 103 -8.54 6.30 5.23
N SER A 104 -9.43 5.64 5.98
CA SER A 104 -9.20 4.25 6.36
C SER A 104 -9.27 3.28 5.18
N THR A 105 -10.03 3.66 4.14
CA THR A 105 -10.12 2.93 2.87
C THR A 105 -9.19 3.47 1.78
N ASP A 106 -8.40 4.50 2.08
CA ASP A 106 -7.49 5.20 1.14
C ASP A 106 -8.17 5.69 -0.16
N SER A 107 -9.47 6.05 -0.07
CA SER A 107 -10.36 6.34 -1.20
C SER A 107 -10.27 7.78 -1.71
N ASN A 108 -9.11 8.43 -1.58
CA ASN A 108 -8.86 9.79 -2.07
C ASN A 108 -9.96 10.80 -1.72
N PRO A 109 -10.01 11.33 -0.48
CA PRO A 109 -11.07 12.25 -0.04
C PRO A 109 -11.28 13.44 -0.98
N LEU A 110 -10.20 13.97 -1.59
CA LEU A 110 -10.31 15.10 -2.53
C LEU A 110 -11.26 14.80 -3.68
N PHE A 111 -11.05 13.68 -4.39
CA PHE A 111 -11.89 13.28 -5.52
C PHE A 111 -13.24 12.74 -5.07
N ALA A 112 -13.30 12.05 -3.95
CA ALA A 112 -14.54 11.57 -3.37
C ALA A 112 -15.50 12.75 -3.10
N PHE A 113 -15.06 13.80 -2.41
CA PHE A 113 -15.86 15.00 -2.17
C PHE A 113 -16.17 15.79 -3.43
N LEU A 114 -15.28 15.77 -4.44
CA LEU A 114 -15.54 16.40 -5.73
C LEU A 114 -16.68 15.72 -6.49
N PHE A 115 -16.74 14.38 -6.49
CA PHE A 115 -17.71 13.63 -7.30
C PHE A 115 -19.04 13.32 -6.58
N LYS A 116 -19.08 13.23 -5.24
CA LYS A 116 -20.31 12.89 -4.50
C LYS A 116 -21.49 13.84 -4.77
N PRO A 117 -21.33 15.17 -4.96
CA PRO A 117 -22.44 16.03 -5.34
C PRO A 117 -23.15 15.63 -6.64
N PHE A 118 -22.45 14.95 -7.51
CA PHE A 118 -22.94 14.50 -8.81
C PHE A 118 -23.38 13.03 -8.82
N ARG A 119 -23.40 12.36 -7.67
CA ARG A 119 -23.60 10.90 -7.55
C ARG A 119 -24.81 10.36 -8.30
N ASP A 120 -25.91 11.13 -8.35
CA ASP A 120 -27.17 10.73 -8.98
C ASP A 120 -27.13 10.84 -10.52
N PHE A 121 -26.15 11.56 -11.07
CA PHE A 121 -25.87 11.72 -12.51
C PHE A 121 -24.73 10.80 -12.98
N LEU A 122 -23.96 10.21 -12.07
CA LEU A 122 -22.85 9.33 -12.43
C LEU A 122 -23.36 7.93 -12.79
N PRO A 123 -22.72 7.24 -13.75
CA PRO A 123 -23.00 5.84 -14.02
C PRO A 123 -22.97 4.96 -12.75
N ALA A 124 -23.76 3.88 -12.75
CA ALA A 124 -23.77 2.92 -11.61
C ALA A 124 -22.36 2.41 -11.31
N ASN A 125 -21.58 2.09 -12.34
CA ASN A 125 -20.21 1.56 -12.23
C ASN A 125 -19.15 2.67 -12.26
N PHE A 126 -19.46 3.89 -11.77
CA PHE A 126 -18.52 5.00 -11.85
C PHE A 126 -17.33 4.81 -10.93
N GLN A 127 -16.11 4.90 -11.51
CA GLN A 127 -14.83 5.00 -10.83
C GLN A 127 -14.06 6.23 -11.32
N TYR A 128 -13.28 6.85 -10.47
CA TYR A 128 -12.42 7.99 -10.83
C TYR A 128 -10.91 7.65 -10.81
N ASN A 129 -10.52 6.44 -10.44
CA ASN A 129 -9.11 6.06 -10.25
C ASN A 129 -8.28 6.25 -11.53
N GLY A 130 -8.80 5.84 -12.67
CA GLY A 130 -8.12 6.05 -13.95
C GLY A 130 -7.98 7.53 -14.35
N LEU A 131 -9.02 8.33 -14.10
CA LEU A 131 -8.96 9.79 -14.28
C LEU A 131 -7.96 10.43 -13.31
N TRP A 132 -7.89 9.92 -12.08
CA TRP A 132 -6.91 10.35 -11.08
C TRP A 132 -5.48 10.10 -11.53
N PHE A 133 -5.18 8.93 -12.09
CA PHE A 133 -3.84 8.63 -12.61
C PHE A 133 -3.45 9.58 -13.75
N LEU A 134 -4.35 9.78 -14.71
CA LEU A 134 -4.11 10.75 -15.78
C LEU A 134 -3.88 12.16 -15.23
N PHE A 135 -4.74 12.61 -14.32
CA PHE A 135 -4.61 13.90 -13.66
C PHE A 135 -3.25 14.02 -12.94
N CYS A 136 -2.84 13.01 -12.19
CA CYS A 136 -1.55 13.01 -11.49
C CYS A 136 -0.35 13.11 -12.44
N VAL A 137 -0.34 12.39 -13.56
CA VAL A 137 0.75 12.45 -14.54
C VAL A 137 0.82 13.82 -15.20
N VAL A 138 -0.33 14.40 -15.58
CA VAL A 138 -0.42 15.75 -16.17
C VAL A 138 0.05 16.80 -15.16
N MET A 139 -0.42 16.74 -13.92
CA MET A 139 -0.02 17.68 -12.87
C MET A 139 1.46 17.53 -12.52
N HIS A 140 1.97 16.29 -12.51
CA HIS A 140 3.39 16.04 -12.27
C HIS A 140 4.27 16.70 -13.32
N PHE A 141 3.98 16.49 -14.60
CA PHE A 141 4.70 17.16 -15.68
C PHE A 141 4.56 18.69 -15.59
N THR A 142 3.37 19.19 -15.28
CA THR A 142 3.08 20.63 -15.17
C THR A 142 3.92 21.29 -14.08
N PHE A 143 3.96 20.70 -12.87
CA PHE A 143 4.76 21.26 -11.78
C PHE A 143 6.26 21.01 -11.98
N ALA A 144 6.66 19.90 -12.58
CA ALA A 144 8.05 19.70 -13.02
C ALA A 144 8.50 20.79 -13.99
N TYR A 145 7.67 21.10 -14.99
CA TYR A 145 7.94 22.18 -15.94
C TYR A 145 8.01 23.54 -15.25
N LYS A 146 7.01 23.91 -14.42
CA LYS A 146 7.00 25.18 -13.68
C LYS A 146 8.23 25.33 -12.77
N LEU A 147 8.66 24.23 -12.13
CA LEU A 147 9.82 24.22 -11.23
C LEU A 147 11.13 24.45 -12.01
N ILE A 148 11.31 23.77 -13.15
CA ILE A 148 12.57 23.78 -13.90
C ILE A 148 12.67 24.99 -14.87
N ARG A 149 11.58 25.48 -15.40
CA ARG A 149 11.54 26.52 -16.45
C ARG A 149 12.36 27.78 -16.13
N PRO A 150 12.35 28.35 -14.91
CA PRO A 150 13.16 29.53 -14.57
C PRO A 150 14.67 29.29 -14.60
N HIS A 151 15.11 28.05 -14.53
CA HIS A 151 16.51 27.65 -14.43
C HIS A 151 17.06 27.12 -15.76
N ALA A 152 16.18 26.70 -16.68
CA ALA A 152 16.55 26.10 -17.95
C ALA A 152 17.03 27.15 -18.95
N PRO A 153 18.07 26.87 -19.78
CA PRO A 153 18.58 27.78 -20.79
C PRO A 153 17.54 28.10 -21.90
N GLY A 154 16.56 27.25 -22.10
CA GLY A 154 15.50 27.45 -23.07
C GLY A 154 14.24 26.62 -22.77
N LYS A 155 13.16 26.89 -23.51
CA LYS A 155 11.89 26.19 -23.30
C LYS A 155 11.94 24.70 -23.65
N TRP A 156 12.78 24.30 -24.59
CA TRP A 156 12.97 22.90 -24.99
C TRP A 156 13.72 22.07 -23.93
N THR A 157 14.78 22.66 -23.37
CA THR A 157 15.51 22.04 -22.25
C THR A 157 14.65 21.98 -20.98
N ALA A 158 13.72 22.92 -20.80
CA ALA A 158 12.74 22.88 -19.71
C ALA A 158 11.77 21.70 -19.87
N ILE A 159 11.28 21.43 -21.10
CA ILE A 159 10.46 20.25 -21.40
C ILE A 159 11.25 18.96 -21.10
N GLY A 160 12.51 18.86 -21.57
CA GLY A 160 13.37 17.72 -21.27
C GLY A 160 13.59 17.51 -19.78
N GLY A 161 13.81 18.58 -19.01
CA GLY A 161 13.92 18.52 -17.56
C GLY A 161 12.61 18.09 -16.88
N ALA A 162 11.45 18.52 -17.40
CA ALA A 162 10.15 18.08 -16.90
C ALA A 162 9.91 16.59 -17.20
N ILE A 163 10.29 16.11 -18.39
CA ILE A 163 10.24 14.66 -18.71
C ILE A 163 11.17 13.89 -17.79
N ALA A 164 12.40 14.36 -17.52
CA ALA A 164 13.34 13.71 -16.61
C ALA A 164 12.74 13.51 -15.21
N LEU A 165 12.13 14.54 -14.63
CA LEU A 165 11.44 14.46 -13.34
C LEU A 165 10.20 13.55 -13.39
N SER A 166 9.51 13.49 -14.52
CA SER A 166 8.31 12.66 -14.70
C SER A 166 8.62 11.21 -15.09
N ALA A 167 9.85 10.90 -15.49
CA ALA A 167 10.29 9.54 -15.86
C ALA A 167 10.93 8.80 -14.67
N LEU A 168 10.74 9.26 -13.43
CA LEU A 168 11.22 8.57 -12.23
C LEU A 168 10.41 7.29 -11.99
N PRO A 169 11.05 6.11 -11.93
CA PRO A 169 10.36 4.82 -11.72
C PRO A 169 9.50 4.78 -10.47
N MET A 170 9.96 5.40 -9.36
CA MET A 170 9.26 5.41 -8.09
C MET A 170 7.84 6.01 -8.17
N LEU A 171 7.59 6.94 -9.10
CA LEU A 171 6.27 7.53 -9.32
C LEU A 171 5.26 6.46 -9.76
N TYR A 172 5.60 5.67 -10.76
CA TYR A 172 4.71 4.67 -11.35
C TYR A 172 4.63 3.39 -10.52
N TYR A 173 5.67 3.06 -9.76
CA TYR A 173 5.64 1.92 -8.84
C TYR A 173 4.56 2.05 -7.76
N ARG A 174 4.10 3.27 -7.49
CA ARG A 174 3.05 3.58 -6.49
C ARG A 174 1.63 3.50 -7.05
N MET A 175 1.42 3.02 -8.28
CA MET A 175 0.09 2.97 -8.89
C MET A 175 -0.93 2.13 -8.10
N ARG A 176 -0.49 1.12 -7.33
CA ARG A 176 -1.40 0.33 -6.49
C ARG A 176 -1.89 1.10 -5.27
N HIS A 177 -1.14 2.08 -4.81
CA HIS A 177 -1.57 3.06 -3.81
C HIS A 177 -1.87 4.37 -4.54
N ASP A 178 -3.05 4.49 -5.12
CA ASP A 178 -3.41 5.52 -6.08
C ASP A 178 -3.22 6.96 -5.56
N THR A 179 -3.50 7.21 -4.28
CA THR A 179 -3.27 8.52 -3.65
C THR A 179 -1.79 8.91 -3.59
N LEU A 180 -0.87 7.93 -3.52
CA LEU A 180 0.57 8.17 -3.49
C LEU A 180 1.17 8.50 -4.87
N VAL A 181 0.44 8.34 -5.96
CA VAL A 181 0.84 8.83 -7.29
C VAL A 181 0.83 10.36 -7.34
N ALA A 182 0.19 11.03 -6.37
CA ALA A 182 0.14 12.49 -6.28
C ALA A 182 1.49 13.15 -5.88
N GLN A 183 2.62 12.61 -6.33
CA GLN A 183 3.95 13.18 -6.03
C GLN A 183 4.18 14.56 -6.68
N TRP A 184 3.30 15.01 -7.59
CA TRP A 184 3.27 16.38 -8.10
C TRP A 184 3.14 17.45 -7.00
N LEU A 185 2.57 17.08 -5.84
CA LEU A 185 2.49 17.95 -4.67
C LEU A 185 3.87 18.30 -4.11
N ILE A 186 4.81 17.34 -4.13
CA ILE A 186 6.21 17.57 -3.73
C ILE A 186 6.85 18.60 -4.68
N LEU A 187 6.64 18.45 -5.99
CA LEU A 187 7.15 19.42 -6.98
C LEU A 187 6.50 20.79 -6.82
N TRP A 188 5.22 20.87 -6.45
CA TRP A 188 4.55 22.13 -6.13
C TRP A 188 5.17 22.76 -4.88
N GLY A 189 5.41 22.00 -3.82
CA GLY A 189 6.11 22.48 -2.62
C GLY A 189 7.50 23.01 -2.92
N LEU A 190 8.30 22.25 -3.69
CA LEU A 190 9.62 22.72 -4.15
C LEU A 190 9.53 23.97 -5.04
N HIS A 191 8.51 24.06 -5.90
CA HIS A 191 8.27 25.26 -6.70
C HIS A 191 7.98 26.50 -5.83
N LEU A 192 7.14 26.37 -4.81
CA LEU A 192 6.86 27.44 -3.86
C LEU A 192 8.13 27.87 -3.12
N PHE A 193 8.92 26.91 -2.63
CA PHE A 193 10.15 27.19 -1.92
C PHE A 193 11.22 27.87 -2.78
N ILE A 194 11.43 27.37 -4.02
CA ILE A 194 12.56 27.76 -4.88
C ILE A 194 12.24 28.98 -5.73
N ASN A 195 11.05 29.04 -6.34
CA ASN A 195 10.73 29.98 -7.41
C ASN A 195 9.78 31.11 -7.02
N VAL A 196 8.95 30.90 -5.99
CA VAL A 196 8.03 31.94 -5.54
C VAL A 196 8.74 32.90 -4.61
N ARG A 197 8.52 34.21 -4.80
CA ARG A 197 9.12 35.26 -3.95
C ARG A 197 8.62 35.12 -2.53
N ASP A 198 9.49 35.46 -1.58
CA ASP A 198 9.12 35.47 -0.16
C ASP A 198 8.11 36.59 0.10
N ASP A 199 7.15 36.30 0.98
CA ASP A 199 6.14 37.27 1.40
C ASP A 199 6.79 38.46 2.12
N THR A 200 6.24 39.65 1.91
CA THR A 200 6.71 40.88 2.55
C THR A 200 5.76 41.33 3.65
N LEU A 201 6.26 42.20 4.54
CA LEU A 201 5.42 42.78 5.58
C LEU A 201 4.23 43.54 4.98
N PRO A 202 3.05 43.52 5.62
CA PRO A 202 1.90 44.30 5.18
C PRO A 202 2.10 45.79 5.41
N GLU A 203 1.43 46.59 4.59
CA GLU A 203 1.48 48.04 4.63
C GLU A 203 0.09 48.61 4.96
N GLY A 204 0.04 49.83 5.54
CA GLY A 204 -1.17 50.55 5.86
C GLY A 204 -1.78 50.18 7.22
N SER A 205 -3.05 50.50 7.42
CA SER A 205 -3.82 50.20 8.62
C SER A 205 -5.25 49.81 8.29
N GLY A 206 -5.95 49.16 9.22
CA GLY A 206 -7.34 48.73 9.05
C GLY A 206 -7.51 47.78 7.85
N LEU A 207 -8.50 48.01 6.97
CA LEU A 207 -8.77 47.19 5.80
C LEU A 207 -7.60 47.14 4.82
N ARG A 208 -6.85 48.26 4.66
CA ARG A 208 -5.64 48.28 3.80
C ARG A 208 -4.57 47.34 4.30
N PHE A 209 -4.37 47.27 5.62
CA PHE A 209 -3.44 46.30 6.21
C PHE A 209 -3.84 44.88 5.89
N VAL A 210 -5.12 44.53 6.04
CA VAL A 210 -5.62 43.16 5.73
C VAL A 210 -5.44 42.83 4.27
N LEU A 211 -5.82 43.73 3.35
CA LEU A 211 -5.69 43.52 1.91
C LEU A 211 -4.20 43.39 1.51
N SER A 212 -3.32 44.24 2.08
CA SER A 212 -1.87 44.18 1.89
C SER A 212 -1.28 42.88 2.44
N TRP A 213 -1.78 42.40 3.59
CA TRP A 213 -1.30 41.14 4.20
C TRP A 213 -1.55 39.94 3.26
N PHE A 214 -2.74 39.85 2.64
CA PHE A 214 -3.04 38.81 1.64
C PHE A 214 -2.29 39.06 0.32
N GLY A 215 -2.26 40.29 -0.18
CA GLY A 215 -1.58 40.64 -1.43
C GLY A 215 -0.08 40.37 -1.39
N ASN A 216 0.55 40.63 -0.24
CA ASN A 216 1.97 40.39 0.02
C ASN A 216 2.24 38.95 0.52
N GLY A 217 1.20 38.11 0.65
CA GLY A 217 1.24 36.75 1.19
C GLY A 217 1.02 35.67 0.15
N GLN A 218 1.43 35.86 -1.10
CA GLN A 218 1.17 34.92 -2.19
C GLN A 218 1.79 33.54 -1.94
N LYS A 219 2.95 33.48 -1.31
CA LYS A 219 3.62 32.23 -0.95
C LYS A 219 2.88 31.50 0.17
N MET A 220 2.43 32.23 1.19
CA MET A 220 1.56 31.71 2.27
C MET A 220 0.27 31.15 1.66
N LEU A 221 -0.42 31.86 0.78
CA LEU A 221 -1.62 31.36 0.12
C LEU A 221 -1.36 30.10 -0.71
N GLY A 222 -0.19 30.05 -1.40
CA GLY A 222 0.28 28.86 -2.09
C GLY A 222 0.41 27.65 -1.15
N TYR A 223 1.00 27.83 0.02
CA TYR A 223 1.10 26.78 1.03
C TYR A 223 -0.25 26.45 1.67
N CYS A 224 -1.16 27.41 1.85
CA CYS A 224 -2.54 27.16 2.28
C CYS A 224 -3.22 26.16 1.33
N ALA A 225 -3.19 26.45 0.04
CA ALA A 225 -3.77 25.56 -0.99
C ALA A 225 -3.06 24.21 -1.03
N LEU A 226 -1.72 24.20 -1.00
CA LEU A 226 -0.93 22.99 -1.09
C LEU A 226 -1.17 22.05 0.11
N LEU A 227 -1.10 22.55 1.36
CA LEU A 227 -1.29 21.71 2.54
C LEU A 227 -2.73 21.23 2.66
N PHE A 228 -3.72 22.05 2.30
CA PHE A 228 -5.11 21.62 2.27
C PHE A 228 -5.34 20.49 1.25
N VAL A 229 -4.92 20.68 0.00
CA VAL A 229 -5.06 19.67 -1.06
C VAL A 229 -4.32 18.39 -0.69
N THR A 230 -3.09 18.52 -0.15
CA THR A 230 -2.29 17.35 0.27
C THR A 230 -2.95 16.61 1.43
N GLY A 231 -3.48 17.36 2.41
CA GLY A 231 -4.21 16.80 3.54
C GLY A 231 -5.49 16.06 3.13
N MET A 232 -6.13 16.47 2.04
CA MET A 232 -7.29 15.78 1.45
C MET A 232 -6.91 14.55 0.59
N ILE A 233 -5.64 14.35 0.28
CA ILE A 233 -5.19 13.22 -0.55
C ILE A 233 -4.55 12.13 0.30
N HIS A 234 -3.45 12.46 1.03
CA HIS A 234 -2.73 11.42 1.77
C HIS A 234 -1.85 12.00 2.90
N PRO A 235 -1.95 11.47 4.14
CA PRO A 235 -1.17 11.98 5.29
C PRO A 235 0.35 11.89 5.13
N TYR A 236 0.90 10.85 4.48
CA TYR A 236 2.35 10.74 4.23
C TYR A 236 2.86 11.86 3.32
N LEU A 237 2.12 12.20 2.26
CA LEU A 237 2.47 13.32 1.40
C LEU A 237 2.41 14.64 2.18
N LEU A 238 1.40 14.79 3.05
CA LEU A 238 1.30 15.95 3.92
C LEU A 238 2.54 16.11 4.82
N PHE A 239 3.02 15.01 5.40
CA PHE A 239 4.23 15.03 6.23
C PHE A 239 5.49 15.45 5.44
N MET A 240 5.64 14.94 4.21
CA MET A 240 6.73 15.34 3.31
C MET A 240 6.67 16.82 2.91
N ILE A 241 5.46 17.29 2.59
CA ILE A 241 5.23 18.71 2.22
C ILE A 241 5.43 19.62 3.42
N ALA A 242 5.00 19.19 4.61
CA ALA A 242 5.24 19.93 5.86
C ALA A 242 6.73 20.15 6.13
N ALA A 243 7.60 19.20 5.75
CA ALA A 243 9.06 19.38 5.85
C ALA A 243 9.58 20.47 4.89
N ILE A 244 9.05 20.56 3.66
CA ILE A 244 9.40 21.61 2.70
C ILE A 244 8.92 22.97 3.20
N TRP A 245 7.65 23.05 3.63
CA TRP A 245 7.05 24.23 4.21
C TRP A 245 7.78 24.67 5.50
N GLY A 246 8.13 23.72 6.37
CA GLY A 246 8.93 23.97 7.58
C GLY A 246 10.30 24.59 7.26
N GLY A 247 10.93 24.11 6.18
CA GLY A 247 12.17 24.73 5.65
C GLY A 247 11.99 26.19 5.23
N ASP A 248 10.82 26.53 4.65
CA ASP A 248 10.49 27.92 4.31
C ASP A 248 10.19 28.78 5.57
N CYS A 249 9.53 28.23 6.56
CA CYS A 249 9.33 28.88 7.86
C CYS A 249 10.68 29.13 8.56
N ILE A 250 11.58 28.15 8.57
CA ILE A 250 12.96 28.29 9.08
C ILE A 250 13.69 29.41 8.35
N LYS A 251 13.64 29.41 7.00
CA LYS A 251 14.25 30.43 6.16
C LYS A 251 13.78 31.84 6.55
N ARG A 252 12.47 32.03 6.70
CA ARG A 252 11.87 33.33 6.99
C ARG A 252 12.17 33.78 8.42
N PHE A 253 12.01 32.87 9.39
CA PHE A 253 12.23 33.20 10.80
C PHE A 253 13.69 33.53 11.09
N PHE A 254 14.62 32.65 10.71
CA PHE A 254 16.06 32.88 10.93
C PHE A 254 16.67 33.89 9.97
N GLY A 255 16.07 34.12 8.79
CA GLY A 255 16.44 35.15 7.86
C GLY A 255 16.22 36.57 8.39
N ALA A 256 15.32 36.73 9.40
CA ALA A 256 15.12 37.97 10.13
C ALA A 256 16.27 38.30 11.12
N MET A 257 17.14 37.34 11.39
CA MET A 257 18.30 37.50 12.29
C MET A 257 19.55 37.82 11.47
N ARG A 258 20.26 38.86 11.85
CA ARG A 258 21.51 39.31 11.20
C ARG A 258 22.57 39.55 12.25
N ILE A 259 23.80 39.27 11.91
CA ILE A 259 24.95 39.63 12.73
C ILE A 259 25.48 40.98 12.22
N VAL A 260 25.31 42.03 13.01
CA VAL A 260 25.82 43.37 12.74
C VAL A 260 26.82 43.70 13.85
N GLU A 261 28.04 44.07 13.49
CA GLU A 261 29.10 44.40 14.44
C GLU A 261 29.31 43.38 15.58
N ARG A 262 29.30 42.09 15.22
CA ARG A 262 29.36 40.94 16.17
C ARG A 262 28.19 40.82 17.14
N ARG A 263 27.11 41.58 16.96
CA ARG A 263 25.86 41.46 17.74
C ARG A 263 24.79 40.83 16.88
N LEU A 264 24.02 39.92 17.49
CA LEU A 264 22.81 39.34 16.86
C LEU A 264 21.69 40.40 16.93
N VAL A 265 21.28 40.90 15.77
CA VAL A 265 20.15 41.82 15.61
C VAL A 265 18.99 41.03 14.97
N ALA A 266 17.83 41.08 15.61
CA ALA A 266 16.63 40.40 15.12
C ALA A 266 15.56 41.44 14.75
N ASP A 267 15.01 41.29 13.54
CA ASP A 267 13.81 42.04 13.14
C ASP A 267 12.58 41.28 13.68
N TRP A 268 12.14 41.67 14.88
CA TRP A 268 11.04 41.02 15.56
C TRP A 268 9.70 41.10 14.77
N LYS A 269 9.49 42.16 13.98
CA LYS A 269 8.28 42.29 13.11
C LYS A 269 8.22 41.22 12.08
N VAL A 270 9.36 40.94 11.42
CA VAL A 270 9.48 39.86 10.42
C VAL A 270 9.33 38.49 11.09
N MET A 271 9.87 38.31 12.30
CA MET A 271 9.73 37.05 13.04
C MET A 271 8.28 36.78 13.45
N VAL A 272 7.59 37.77 14.00
CA VAL A 272 6.17 37.65 14.37
C VAL A 272 5.30 37.40 13.13
N ASP A 273 5.52 38.16 12.05
CA ASP A 273 4.80 37.93 10.78
C ASP A 273 5.07 36.54 10.21
N ALA A 274 6.28 36.00 10.33
CA ALA A 274 6.59 34.63 9.93
C ALA A 274 5.77 33.58 10.71
N VAL A 275 5.64 33.77 12.03
CA VAL A 275 4.80 32.90 12.87
C VAL A 275 3.33 33.02 12.50
N ILE A 276 2.80 34.25 12.37
CA ILE A 276 1.39 34.49 12.01
C ILE A 276 1.06 33.87 10.65
N ARG A 277 1.96 34.01 9.66
CA ARG A 277 1.75 33.43 8.31
C ARG A 277 1.91 31.90 8.27
N ALA A 278 2.51 31.29 9.28
CA ALA A 278 2.55 29.84 9.40
C ALA A 278 1.22 29.26 9.93
N MET A 279 0.38 30.04 10.62
CA MET A 279 -0.85 29.52 11.21
C MET A 279 -1.92 29.09 10.18
N PRO A 280 -2.26 29.88 9.13
CA PRO A 280 -3.29 29.49 8.15
C PRO A 280 -2.99 28.18 7.40
N PRO A 281 -1.78 27.94 6.85
CA PRO A 281 -1.46 26.67 6.22
C PRO A 281 -1.60 25.48 7.17
N LEU A 282 -1.15 25.63 8.44
CA LEU A 282 -1.27 24.59 9.46
C LEU A 282 -2.75 24.31 9.80
N ALA A 283 -3.53 25.36 10.01
CA ALA A 283 -4.96 25.22 10.30
C ALA A 283 -5.70 24.49 9.15
N LEU A 284 -5.42 24.86 7.91
CA LEU A 284 -6.02 24.20 6.74
C LEU A 284 -5.57 22.74 6.58
N ALA A 285 -4.33 22.41 6.93
CA ALA A 285 -3.88 21.03 6.98
C ALA A 285 -4.68 20.19 7.99
N ILE A 286 -4.91 20.73 9.19
CA ILE A 286 -5.71 20.08 10.25
C ILE A 286 -7.17 19.92 9.79
N VAL A 287 -7.75 20.97 9.20
CA VAL A 287 -9.12 20.91 8.63
C VAL A 287 -9.21 19.83 7.54
N ALA A 288 -8.23 19.72 6.65
CA ALA A 288 -8.21 18.72 5.61
C ALA A 288 -8.16 17.29 6.18
N LEU A 289 -7.31 17.05 7.18
CA LEU A 289 -7.25 15.78 7.91
C LEU A 289 -8.57 15.44 8.61
N TYR A 290 -9.25 16.43 9.20
CA TYR A 290 -10.55 16.25 9.81
C TYR A 290 -11.61 15.86 8.76
N ILE A 291 -11.66 16.58 7.64
CA ILE A 291 -12.57 16.28 6.53
C ILE A 291 -12.35 14.86 6.01
N GLY A 292 -11.11 14.43 5.86
CA GLY A 292 -10.76 13.07 5.39
C GLY A 292 -11.06 11.96 6.40
N GLY A 293 -11.28 12.28 7.69
CA GLY A 293 -11.62 11.30 8.72
C GLY A 293 -10.45 10.76 9.54
N SER A 294 -9.30 11.47 9.59
CA SER A 294 -8.11 11.01 10.33
C SER A 294 -8.31 10.94 11.85
N PHE A 295 -9.32 11.65 12.40
CA PHE A 295 -9.57 11.73 13.85
C PHE A 295 -10.71 10.84 14.31
N THR A 296 -11.02 9.77 13.59
CA THR A 296 -12.10 8.83 13.93
C THR A 296 -11.71 7.98 15.13
N LYS A 297 -12.67 7.79 16.05
CA LYS A 297 -12.50 6.95 17.24
C LYS A 297 -12.33 5.48 16.87
N GLY A 298 -11.53 4.76 17.67
CA GLY A 298 -11.35 3.32 17.51
C GLY A 298 -10.32 2.91 16.47
N MET A 299 -9.78 3.84 15.69
CA MET A 299 -8.73 3.51 14.73
C MET A 299 -7.43 3.11 15.44
N SER A 300 -6.83 2.01 15.00
CA SER A 300 -5.51 1.60 15.50
C SER A 300 -4.47 2.71 15.26
N PRO A 301 -3.70 3.13 16.29
CA PRO A 301 -2.71 4.17 16.14
C PRO A 301 -1.55 3.78 15.21
N GLY A 302 -1.28 2.49 15.04
CA GLY A 302 -0.25 1.98 14.14
C GLY A 302 -0.41 0.49 13.87
N ALA A 303 -0.01 0.08 12.67
CA ALA A 303 -0.08 -1.32 12.24
C ALA A 303 1.26 -2.08 12.43
N GLY A 304 2.23 -1.53 13.18
CA GLY A 304 3.59 -2.07 13.28
C GLY A 304 4.38 -1.93 11.97
N GLY A 305 5.57 -2.52 11.90
CA GLY A 305 6.37 -2.57 10.65
C GLY A 305 7.32 -1.40 10.43
N TYR A 306 7.48 -0.46 11.38
CA TYR A 306 8.56 0.52 11.32
C TYR A 306 9.91 -0.20 11.37
N GLY A 307 10.81 0.13 10.45
CA GLY A 307 12.04 -0.62 10.22
C GLY A 307 11.94 -1.67 9.13
N TYR A 308 10.80 -2.38 9.02
CA TYR A 308 10.57 -3.34 7.95
C TYR A 308 10.32 -2.66 6.58
N TYR A 309 9.64 -1.51 6.58
CA TYR A 309 9.31 -0.74 5.38
C TYR A 309 10.22 0.49 5.21
N SER A 310 11.47 0.41 5.65
CA SER A 310 12.44 1.49 5.62
C SER A 310 13.05 1.69 4.22
N PHE A 311 13.80 2.79 4.07
CA PHE A 311 14.57 3.08 2.87
C PHE A 311 15.91 2.33 2.93
N PRO A 312 16.22 1.44 1.98
CA PRO A 312 17.53 0.81 1.88
C PRO A 312 18.55 1.83 1.37
N MET A 313 19.77 1.82 1.89
CA MET A 313 20.80 2.82 1.57
C MET A 313 21.25 2.78 0.09
N ASP A 314 21.01 1.67 -0.59
CA ASP A 314 21.22 1.45 -2.04
C ASP A 314 19.97 1.74 -2.89
N GLY A 315 18.88 2.20 -2.28
CA GLY A 315 17.58 2.32 -2.93
C GLY A 315 17.54 3.20 -4.19
N TRP A 316 18.45 4.16 -4.35
CA TRP A 316 18.56 4.97 -5.57
C TRP A 316 19.19 4.23 -6.75
N PHE A 317 19.92 3.13 -6.50
CA PHE A 317 20.70 2.40 -7.50
C PHE A 317 20.15 0.99 -7.75
N ASN A 318 19.34 0.45 -6.83
CA ASN A 318 18.80 -0.90 -6.91
C ASN A 318 17.44 -0.92 -7.61
N PRO A 319 17.30 -1.57 -8.78
CA PRO A 319 16.01 -1.72 -9.46
C PRO A 319 15.07 -2.71 -8.76
N VAL A 320 15.54 -3.47 -7.77
CA VAL A 320 14.80 -4.42 -6.92
C VAL A 320 14.29 -5.65 -7.68
N LYS A 321 13.78 -5.49 -8.90
CA LYS A 321 13.35 -6.58 -9.77
C LYS A 321 14.15 -6.60 -11.07
N PRO A 322 14.50 -7.78 -11.57
CA PRO A 322 15.31 -7.89 -12.80
C PRO A 322 14.70 -7.18 -14.01
N GLU A 323 13.37 -7.18 -14.11
CA GLU A 323 12.66 -6.55 -15.22
C GLU A 323 12.57 -5.02 -15.09
N PHE A 324 12.94 -4.42 -13.96
CA PHE A 324 12.81 -2.99 -13.73
C PHE A 324 13.98 -2.16 -14.23
N SER A 325 15.09 -2.81 -14.60
CA SER A 325 16.20 -2.19 -15.32
C SER A 325 16.72 -3.11 -16.41
N ALA A 326 16.94 -2.56 -17.58
CA ALA A 326 17.60 -3.27 -18.67
C ALA A 326 19.14 -3.25 -18.56
N ILE A 327 19.69 -2.40 -17.68
CA ILE A 327 21.13 -2.11 -17.57
C ILE A 327 21.70 -2.58 -16.24
N LEU A 328 21.04 -2.25 -15.12
CA LEU A 328 21.52 -2.59 -13.78
C LEU A 328 20.90 -3.90 -13.29
N LYS A 329 21.74 -4.71 -12.67
CA LYS A 329 21.28 -5.96 -12.02
C LYS A 329 20.59 -5.61 -10.70
N ALA A 330 19.41 -6.21 -10.48
CA ALA A 330 18.74 -6.17 -9.19
C ALA A 330 19.47 -7.06 -8.19
N TRP A 331 19.51 -6.60 -6.94
CA TRP A 331 19.98 -7.41 -5.82
C TRP A 331 18.94 -7.52 -4.71
N PRO A 332 19.02 -8.60 -3.90
CA PRO A 332 17.96 -8.91 -2.95
C PRO A 332 17.85 -7.87 -1.84
N LEU A 333 16.62 -7.62 -1.44
CA LEU A 333 16.23 -6.82 -0.28
C LEU A 333 15.11 -7.53 0.45
N ASP A 334 14.93 -7.24 1.73
CA ASP A 334 13.74 -7.67 2.46
C ASP A 334 12.46 -7.17 1.79
N GLY A 335 11.40 -8.00 1.82
CA GLY A 335 10.16 -7.73 1.10
C GLY A 335 9.57 -6.34 1.35
N GLY A 336 9.59 -5.87 2.61
CA GLY A 336 9.10 -4.54 2.97
C GLY A 336 9.93 -3.39 2.39
N GLN A 337 11.27 -3.49 2.43
CA GLN A 337 12.17 -2.49 1.87
C GLN A 337 12.13 -2.48 0.35
N SER A 338 12.01 -3.65 -0.29
CA SER A 338 11.87 -3.77 -1.74
C SER A 338 10.58 -3.12 -2.26
N PHE A 339 9.54 -3.06 -1.43
CA PHE A 339 8.25 -2.46 -1.76
C PHE A 339 8.18 -0.99 -1.39
N GLU A 340 8.25 -0.63 -0.10
CA GLU A 340 8.03 0.75 0.34
C GLU A 340 9.27 1.62 0.25
N GLY A 341 10.46 1.03 0.30
CA GLY A 341 11.73 1.70 0.12
C GLY A 341 12.17 1.88 -1.34
N TYR A 342 11.40 1.38 -2.32
CA TYR A 342 11.75 1.46 -3.73
C TYR A 342 11.86 2.90 -4.24
N GLN A 343 13.06 3.29 -4.68
CA GLN A 343 13.35 4.63 -5.21
C GLN A 343 14.40 4.64 -6.32
N TYR A 344 14.50 3.55 -7.07
CA TYR A 344 15.40 3.49 -8.21
C TYR A 344 15.24 4.71 -9.12
N LEU A 345 16.35 5.37 -9.44
CA LEU A 345 16.35 6.56 -10.28
C LEU A 345 16.17 6.24 -11.77
N GLY A 346 16.62 5.06 -12.20
CA GLY A 346 16.88 4.72 -13.58
C GLY A 346 18.28 5.13 -14.01
N PHE A 347 18.91 4.34 -14.87
CA PHE A 347 20.31 4.50 -15.23
C PHE A 347 20.60 5.84 -15.90
N GLY A 348 19.69 6.34 -16.75
CA GLY A 348 19.85 7.65 -17.37
C GLY A 348 19.94 8.79 -16.35
N LEU A 349 19.08 8.80 -15.33
CA LEU A 349 19.11 9.83 -14.28
C LEU A 349 20.31 9.65 -13.33
N ILE A 350 20.78 8.43 -13.10
CA ILE A 350 22.04 8.19 -12.36
C ILE A 350 23.20 8.86 -13.09
N LEU A 351 23.32 8.66 -14.41
CA LEU A 351 24.34 9.33 -15.22
C LEU A 351 24.24 10.86 -15.17
N LEU A 352 23.01 11.38 -15.19
CA LEU A 352 22.77 12.82 -15.07
C LEU A 352 23.25 13.37 -13.72
N VAL A 353 22.99 12.66 -12.62
CA VAL A 353 23.45 13.05 -11.27
C VAL A 353 24.97 13.00 -11.19
N ILE A 354 25.59 11.92 -11.68
CA ILE A 354 27.07 11.79 -11.71
C ILE A 354 27.70 12.92 -12.52
N ALA A 355 27.17 13.21 -13.72
CA ALA A 355 27.66 14.31 -14.55
C ALA A 355 27.54 15.66 -13.84
N ALA A 356 26.43 15.90 -13.12
CA ALA A 356 26.25 17.12 -12.34
C ALA A 356 27.28 17.25 -11.20
N ILE A 357 27.55 16.16 -10.47
CA ILE A 357 28.54 16.12 -9.39
C ILE A 357 29.95 16.43 -9.96
N VAL A 358 30.35 15.74 -11.02
CA VAL A 358 31.63 15.94 -11.67
C VAL A 358 31.80 17.41 -12.10
N LEU A 359 30.81 17.96 -12.80
CA LEU A 359 30.87 19.36 -13.25
C LEU A 359 30.88 20.35 -12.08
N TYR A 360 30.15 20.08 -11.02
CA TYR A 360 30.12 20.92 -9.82
C TYR A 360 31.49 21.01 -9.14
N ILE A 361 32.24 19.90 -9.14
CA ILE A 361 33.60 19.84 -8.54
C ILE A 361 34.65 20.44 -9.47
N THR A 362 34.60 20.13 -10.77
CA THR A 362 35.68 20.42 -11.72
C THR A 362 35.55 21.74 -12.46
N THR A 363 34.36 22.40 -12.45
CA THR A 363 34.11 23.57 -13.32
C THR A 363 34.00 24.85 -12.50
N PRO A 364 34.87 25.85 -12.75
CA PRO A 364 34.80 27.18 -12.09
C PRO A 364 33.47 27.92 -12.35
N GLU A 365 32.85 27.73 -13.53
CA GLU A 365 31.58 28.32 -13.93
C GLU A 365 30.42 27.83 -13.06
N ALA A 366 30.57 26.73 -12.33
CA ALA A 366 29.62 26.26 -11.33
C ALA A 366 29.37 27.24 -10.17
N LYS A 367 30.07 28.41 -10.12
CA LYS A 367 29.81 29.45 -9.11
C LYS A 367 28.33 29.88 -9.07
N THR A 368 27.66 29.98 -10.21
CA THR A 368 26.22 30.30 -10.29
C THR A 368 25.34 29.17 -9.75
N ALA A 369 25.74 27.93 -9.90
CA ALA A 369 25.06 26.79 -9.31
C ALA A 369 25.28 26.74 -7.78
N ARG A 370 26.46 27.14 -7.27
CA ARG A 370 26.72 27.24 -5.83
C ARG A 370 25.76 28.20 -5.13
N SER A 371 25.43 29.33 -5.76
CA SER A 371 24.45 30.29 -5.22
C SER A 371 23.04 29.68 -5.14
N PHE A 372 22.66 28.83 -6.10
CA PHE A 372 21.41 28.11 -6.05
C PHE A 372 21.38 27.08 -4.89
N ILE A 373 22.45 26.29 -4.76
CA ILE A 373 22.59 25.30 -3.68
C ILE A 373 22.57 25.98 -2.30
N ALA A 374 23.25 27.13 -2.17
CA ALA A 374 23.24 27.89 -0.92
C ALA A 374 21.85 28.34 -0.48
N ARG A 375 20.95 28.64 -1.42
CA ARG A 375 19.55 28.99 -1.12
C ARG A 375 18.71 27.79 -0.62
N LEU A 376 19.17 26.54 -0.85
CA LEU A 376 18.51 25.34 -0.37
C LEU A 376 18.86 24.98 1.09
N ARG A 377 19.83 25.67 1.72
CA ARG A 377 20.28 25.39 3.10
C ARG A 377 19.15 25.26 4.13
N PRO A 378 18.07 26.08 4.09
CA PRO A 378 16.95 25.92 5.05
C PRO A 378 16.23 24.58 4.99
N LEU A 379 16.33 23.84 3.87
CA LEU A 379 15.79 22.48 3.73
C LEU A 379 16.69 21.42 4.38
N THR A 380 17.94 21.73 4.72
CA THR A 380 18.91 20.72 5.18
C THR A 380 18.42 20.01 6.45
N ALA A 381 18.03 20.77 7.48
CA ALA A 381 17.57 20.15 8.74
C ALA A 381 16.27 19.33 8.56
N PRO A 382 15.18 19.85 7.93
CA PRO A 382 13.99 19.05 7.68
C PRO A 382 14.27 17.78 6.85
N PHE A 383 15.16 17.85 5.85
CA PHE A 383 15.45 16.71 4.98
C PHE A 383 16.36 15.68 5.64
N ILE A 384 17.27 16.09 6.52
CA ILE A 384 18.01 15.16 7.39
C ILE A 384 17.04 14.40 8.29
N ILE A 385 16.07 15.10 8.89
CA ILE A 385 15.06 14.47 9.74
C ILE A 385 14.25 13.45 8.93
N LEU A 386 13.77 13.82 7.73
CA LEU A 386 13.05 12.88 6.85
C LEU A 386 13.91 11.66 6.49
N PHE A 387 15.20 11.88 6.18
CA PHE A 387 16.12 10.81 5.81
C PHE A 387 16.38 9.85 6.98
N LEU A 388 16.62 10.37 8.18
CA LEU A 388 16.84 9.54 9.37
C LEU A 388 15.59 8.71 9.72
N ILE A 389 14.39 9.30 9.63
CA ILE A 389 13.14 8.57 9.83
C ILE A 389 12.98 7.51 8.73
N ALA A 390 13.33 7.82 7.48
CA ALA A 390 13.18 6.91 6.35
C ALA A 390 14.09 5.68 6.45
N VAL A 391 15.34 5.87 6.82
CA VAL A 391 16.32 4.77 7.02
C VAL A 391 15.97 3.95 8.26
N SER A 392 15.41 4.57 9.29
CA SER A 392 14.86 3.95 10.50
C SER A 392 15.87 3.23 11.41
N ASN A 393 15.35 2.34 12.25
CA ASN A 393 16.12 1.45 13.14
C ASN A 393 16.63 0.16 12.45
N HIS A 394 16.32 -0.02 11.17
CA HIS A 394 16.78 -1.14 10.36
C HIS A 394 17.23 -0.66 8.99
N ALA A 395 18.54 -0.47 8.81
CA ALA A 395 19.16 -0.05 7.56
C ALA A 395 19.83 -1.22 6.88
N GLN A 396 19.56 -1.38 5.59
CA GLN A 396 20.22 -2.35 4.73
C GLN A 396 20.99 -1.66 3.60
N PHE A 397 22.08 -2.31 3.18
CA PHE A 397 22.84 -1.98 2.00
C PHE A 397 23.21 -3.27 1.28
N TYR A 398 22.86 -3.37 0.01
CA TYR A 398 23.14 -4.55 -0.81
C TYR A 398 22.61 -5.88 -0.21
N GLY A 399 21.48 -5.82 0.53
CA GLY A 399 20.89 -6.98 1.20
C GLY A 399 21.51 -7.36 2.54
N TYR A 400 22.53 -6.63 3.01
CA TYR A 400 23.15 -6.82 4.31
C TYR A 400 22.67 -5.77 5.31
N ASP A 401 22.42 -6.19 6.55
CA ASP A 401 22.09 -5.28 7.64
C ASP A 401 23.29 -4.40 7.98
N VAL A 402 23.18 -3.09 7.81
CA VAL A 402 24.17 -2.09 8.25
C VAL A 402 24.00 -1.83 9.73
N TRP A 403 22.75 -1.68 10.17
CA TRP A 403 22.35 -1.71 11.57
C TRP A 403 20.92 -2.22 11.72
N LYS A 404 20.66 -2.84 12.86
CA LYS A 404 19.34 -3.28 13.29
C LYS A 404 19.28 -3.24 14.80
N PHE A 405 18.40 -2.41 15.35
CA PHE A 405 18.24 -2.28 16.79
C PHE A 405 16.76 -2.09 17.16
N GLN A 406 16.44 -2.42 18.40
CA GLN A 406 15.09 -2.22 18.91
C GLN A 406 14.92 -0.78 19.37
N LEU A 407 13.78 -0.17 19.00
CA LEU A 407 13.45 1.17 19.47
C LEU A 407 13.06 1.12 20.96
N PRO A 408 13.46 2.14 21.75
CA PRO A 408 12.92 2.35 23.08
C PRO A 408 11.38 2.39 23.08
N ASP A 409 10.75 1.90 24.12
CA ASP A 409 9.28 1.77 24.20
C ASP A 409 8.54 3.09 23.95
N ALA A 410 9.09 4.19 24.48
CA ALA A 410 8.53 5.54 24.28
C ALA A 410 8.46 5.97 22.78
N LEU A 411 9.31 5.40 21.92
CA LEU A 411 9.39 5.72 20.49
C LEU A 411 8.64 4.71 19.62
N ARG A 412 8.28 3.53 20.13
CA ARG A 412 7.63 2.49 19.31
C ARG A 412 6.28 2.93 18.77
N GLN A 413 5.42 3.52 19.61
CA GLN A 413 4.09 3.97 19.16
C GLN A 413 4.15 5.13 18.17
N PRO A 414 4.89 6.23 18.41
CA PRO A 414 5.07 7.28 17.40
C PRO A 414 5.67 6.75 16.08
N ALA A 415 6.65 5.83 16.16
CA ALA A 415 7.26 5.24 14.99
C ALA A 415 6.29 4.35 14.19
N ALA A 416 5.40 3.62 14.87
CA ALA A 416 4.38 2.77 14.23
C ALA A 416 3.40 3.57 13.36
N VAL A 417 3.18 4.86 13.65
CA VAL A 417 2.39 5.77 12.79
C VAL A 417 3.06 5.96 11.44
N LEU A 418 4.41 5.98 11.40
CA LEU A 418 5.23 6.18 10.20
C LEU A 418 5.78 4.84 9.66
N ARG A 419 4.99 3.77 9.74
CA ARG A 419 5.35 2.40 9.35
C ARG A 419 6.08 2.31 8.00
N ALA A 420 5.54 2.93 6.95
CA ALA A 420 6.12 2.95 5.60
C ALA A 420 7.10 4.12 5.43
N SER A 421 8.13 4.17 6.29
CA SER A 421 9.05 5.29 6.41
C SER A 421 9.92 5.51 5.18
N GLY A 422 10.20 4.46 4.39
CA GLY A 422 11.03 4.57 3.18
C GLY A 422 10.56 5.60 2.16
N ARG A 423 9.26 5.89 2.14
CA ARG A 423 8.65 6.93 1.27
C ARG A 423 9.14 8.33 1.58
N LEU A 424 9.57 8.61 2.81
CA LEU A 424 9.93 9.97 3.27
C LEU A 424 11.16 10.55 2.59
N THR A 425 11.93 9.75 1.84
CA THR A 425 13.04 10.23 1.01
C THR A 425 12.61 10.83 -0.34
N TRP A 426 11.34 10.74 -0.76
CA TRP A 426 10.89 11.29 -2.06
C TRP A 426 11.20 12.77 -2.26
N PRO A 427 11.00 13.69 -1.30
CA PRO A 427 11.40 15.10 -1.48
C PRO A 427 12.88 15.27 -1.73
N ILE A 428 13.71 14.43 -1.09
CA ILE A 428 15.17 14.44 -1.27
C ILE A 428 15.53 13.97 -2.68
N THR A 429 14.89 12.90 -3.16
CA THR A 429 15.08 12.35 -4.50
C THR A 429 14.73 13.39 -5.58
N TYR A 430 13.58 14.06 -5.46
CA TYR A 430 13.19 15.12 -6.40
C TYR A 430 14.15 16.31 -6.34
N LEU A 431 14.56 16.75 -5.14
CA LEU A 431 15.50 17.85 -4.98
C LEU A 431 16.87 17.52 -5.57
N LEU A 432 17.32 16.26 -5.45
CA LEU A 432 18.57 15.77 -6.05
C LEU A 432 18.55 15.94 -7.57
N ILE A 433 17.49 15.48 -8.25
CA ILE A 433 17.37 15.58 -9.71
C ILE A 433 17.22 17.04 -10.15
N VAL A 434 16.40 17.84 -9.44
CA VAL A 434 16.28 19.29 -9.70
C VAL A 434 17.64 19.98 -9.59
N THR A 435 18.39 19.69 -8.55
CA THR A 435 19.72 20.28 -8.34
C THR A 435 20.70 19.85 -9.44
N ALA A 436 20.70 18.57 -9.82
CA ALA A 436 21.52 18.06 -10.91
C ALA A 436 21.21 18.77 -12.23
N LEU A 437 19.93 18.91 -12.58
CA LEU A 437 19.50 19.65 -13.78
C LEU A 437 19.96 21.11 -13.75
N VAL A 438 19.79 21.81 -12.62
CA VAL A 438 20.19 23.21 -12.49
C VAL A 438 21.71 23.39 -12.60
N VAL A 439 22.49 22.48 -12.00
CA VAL A 439 23.96 22.48 -12.14
C VAL A 439 24.35 22.34 -13.62
N LEU A 440 23.77 21.36 -14.32
CA LEU A 440 24.05 21.12 -15.74
C LEU A 440 23.63 22.30 -16.63
N PHE A 441 22.43 22.84 -16.40
CA PHE A 441 21.91 24.00 -17.16
C PHE A 441 22.80 25.24 -17.03
N ARG A 442 23.37 25.47 -15.86
CA ARG A 442 24.19 26.64 -15.58
C ARG A 442 25.64 26.44 -15.99
N SER A 443 26.17 25.22 -15.87
CA SER A 443 27.59 24.94 -16.16
C SER A 443 27.85 24.71 -17.65
N ARG A 444 26.94 24.04 -18.36
CA ARG A 444 27.10 23.64 -19.78
C ARG A 444 25.79 23.75 -20.57
N PRO A 445 25.23 24.97 -20.73
CA PRO A 445 23.91 25.18 -21.31
C PRO A 445 23.76 24.66 -22.76
N LYS A 446 24.82 24.74 -23.57
CA LYS A 446 24.83 24.23 -24.95
C LYS A 446 24.94 22.70 -25.00
N ALA A 447 25.81 22.12 -24.17
CA ALA A 447 26.01 20.68 -24.13
C ALA A 447 24.76 19.94 -23.63
N ILE A 448 24.10 20.47 -22.60
CA ILE A 448 22.92 19.83 -22.03
C ILE A 448 21.73 19.79 -23.02
N ALA A 449 21.64 20.71 -23.96
CA ALA A 449 20.61 20.68 -24.99
C ALA A 449 20.71 19.43 -25.88
N VAL A 450 21.92 18.86 -26.04
CA VAL A 450 22.16 17.62 -26.79
C VAL A 450 22.17 16.39 -25.85
N LEU A 451 22.81 16.51 -24.69
CA LEU A 451 22.99 15.39 -23.77
C LEU A 451 21.68 14.98 -23.08
N LEU A 452 20.79 15.94 -22.77
CA LEU A 452 19.54 15.63 -22.08
C LEU A 452 18.62 14.69 -22.87
N PRO A 453 18.38 14.88 -24.20
CA PRO A 453 17.66 13.88 -25.00
C PRO A 453 18.32 12.49 -24.96
N LEU A 454 19.65 12.39 -25.02
CA LEU A 454 20.37 11.11 -24.92
C LEU A 454 20.15 10.45 -23.56
N VAL A 455 20.25 11.20 -22.49
CA VAL A 455 19.94 10.71 -21.13
C VAL A 455 18.51 10.19 -21.04
N LEU A 456 17.56 10.89 -21.64
CA LEU A 456 16.15 10.45 -21.64
C LEU A 456 15.93 9.18 -22.47
N VAL A 457 16.64 8.99 -23.57
CA VAL A 457 16.61 7.76 -24.36
C VAL A 457 17.17 6.60 -23.54
N VAL A 458 18.32 6.78 -22.88
CA VAL A 458 18.91 5.78 -21.99
C VAL A 458 17.97 5.47 -20.83
N GLN A 459 17.34 6.48 -20.23
CA GLN A 459 16.33 6.30 -19.19
C GLN A 459 15.15 5.46 -19.67
N ALA A 460 14.57 5.80 -20.83
CA ALA A 460 13.43 5.09 -21.39
C ALA A 460 13.79 3.62 -21.74
N TYR A 461 14.98 3.39 -22.28
CA TYR A 461 15.47 2.04 -22.55
C TYR A 461 15.62 1.22 -21.25
N ASP A 462 16.24 1.81 -20.24
CA ASP A 462 16.52 1.15 -18.97
C ASP A 462 15.24 0.71 -18.26
N ILE A 463 14.24 1.60 -18.17
CA ILE A 463 12.97 1.33 -17.45
C ILE A 463 11.87 0.72 -18.32
N ALA A 464 12.17 0.33 -19.57
CA ALA A 464 11.17 -0.21 -20.50
C ALA A 464 10.49 -1.49 -19.98
N GLY A 465 11.25 -2.34 -19.29
CA GLY A 465 10.70 -3.55 -18.68
C GLY A 465 9.68 -3.24 -17.58
N MET A 466 10.01 -2.30 -16.70
CA MET A 466 9.11 -1.81 -15.67
C MET A 466 7.85 -1.17 -16.26
N SER A 467 8.02 -0.34 -17.30
CA SER A 467 6.89 0.29 -18.01
C SER A 467 5.91 -0.78 -18.53
N ARG A 468 6.40 -1.85 -19.16
CA ARG A 468 5.57 -2.97 -19.61
C ARG A 468 4.87 -3.69 -18.45
N ALA A 469 5.58 -3.92 -17.34
CA ALA A 469 5.01 -4.58 -16.16
C ALA A 469 3.86 -3.75 -15.55
N MET A 470 4.05 -2.44 -15.41
CA MET A 470 3.03 -1.53 -14.89
C MET A 470 1.81 -1.46 -15.83
N ARG A 471 2.03 -1.34 -17.12
CA ARG A 471 0.95 -1.35 -18.12
C ARG A 471 0.18 -2.67 -18.12
N LYS A 472 0.88 -3.81 -18.00
CA LYS A 472 0.25 -5.12 -17.88
C LYS A 472 -0.64 -5.23 -16.64
N ALA A 473 -0.24 -4.64 -15.50
CA ALA A 473 -1.04 -4.66 -14.28
C ALA A 473 -2.41 -3.95 -14.45
N THR A 474 -2.51 -2.99 -15.37
CA THR A 474 -3.77 -2.28 -15.68
C THR A 474 -4.50 -2.82 -16.92
N SER A 475 -4.01 -3.90 -17.54
CA SER A 475 -4.53 -4.40 -18.84
C SER A 475 -5.96 -4.93 -18.78
N LEU A 476 -6.44 -5.37 -17.62
CA LEU A 476 -7.84 -5.78 -17.43
C LEU A 476 -8.83 -4.64 -17.66
N ALA A 477 -8.38 -3.37 -17.66
CA ALA A 477 -9.22 -2.23 -18.03
C ALA A 477 -9.69 -2.27 -19.49
N SER A 478 -9.05 -3.04 -20.37
CA SER A 478 -9.48 -3.27 -21.74
C SER A 478 -10.67 -4.24 -21.85
N SER A 479 -10.97 -5.01 -20.78
CA SER A 479 -12.10 -5.93 -20.73
C SER A 479 -13.37 -5.27 -20.21
N ASP A 480 -14.53 -5.68 -20.75
CA ASP A 480 -15.85 -5.32 -20.24
C ASP A 480 -16.26 -6.15 -19.01
N GLN A 481 -15.58 -7.28 -18.79
CA GLN A 481 -15.89 -8.19 -17.68
C GLN A 481 -15.57 -7.52 -16.35
N MET A 482 -16.56 -7.49 -15.48
CA MET A 482 -16.43 -6.90 -14.14
C MET A 482 -16.19 -7.96 -13.07
N TYR A 483 -16.84 -9.12 -13.19
CA TYR A 483 -16.83 -10.17 -12.19
C TYR A 483 -16.21 -11.44 -12.79
N TYR A 484 -15.13 -11.90 -12.18
CA TYR A 484 -14.37 -13.08 -12.63
C TYR A 484 -14.64 -14.31 -11.75
N GLN A 485 -14.87 -14.12 -10.45
CA GLN A 485 -15.18 -15.18 -9.51
C GLN A 485 -16.67 -15.36 -9.27
N THR A 486 -17.46 -14.33 -9.54
CA THR A 486 -18.92 -14.34 -9.36
C THR A 486 -19.62 -13.92 -10.65
N PRO A 487 -19.41 -14.65 -11.77
CA PRO A 487 -19.95 -14.27 -13.08
C PRO A 487 -21.49 -14.42 -13.19
N SER A 488 -22.11 -15.26 -12.36
CA SER A 488 -23.54 -15.55 -12.43
C SER A 488 -24.40 -14.35 -12.05
N PRO A 489 -25.45 -14.02 -12.83
CA PRO A 489 -26.34 -12.90 -12.54
C PRO A 489 -27.20 -13.12 -11.27
N GLU A 490 -27.34 -14.34 -10.81
CA GLU A 490 -28.04 -14.73 -9.59
C GLU A 490 -27.48 -14.04 -8.35
N TRP A 491 -26.20 -13.66 -8.37
CA TRP A 491 -25.59 -12.89 -7.29
C TRP A 491 -26.29 -11.55 -7.05
N ASP A 492 -26.67 -10.86 -8.13
CA ASP A 492 -27.37 -9.57 -8.01
C ASP A 492 -28.76 -9.77 -7.38
N GLN A 493 -29.46 -10.87 -7.71
CA GLN A 493 -30.74 -11.20 -7.10
C GLN A 493 -30.59 -11.53 -5.61
N LEU A 494 -29.59 -12.34 -5.24
CA LEU A 494 -29.31 -12.69 -3.84
C LEU A 494 -28.99 -11.46 -3.00
N VAL A 495 -28.16 -10.55 -3.51
CA VAL A 495 -27.81 -9.29 -2.84
C VAL A 495 -29.05 -8.39 -2.72
N THR A 496 -29.88 -8.30 -3.76
CA THR A 496 -31.12 -7.49 -3.74
C THR A 496 -32.08 -7.96 -2.65
N LEU A 497 -32.24 -9.28 -2.52
CA LEU A 497 -33.12 -9.91 -1.51
C LEU A 497 -32.55 -9.82 -0.10
N SER A 498 -31.25 -9.63 0.06
CA SER A 498 -30.59 -9.56 1.36
C SER A 498 -30.66 -8.16 1.99
N LYS A 499 -30.60 -8.09 3.33
CA LYS A 499 -30.37 -6.83 4.05
C LYS A 499 -28.89 -6.52 4.27
N GLY A 500 -28.00 -7.48 4.04
CA GLY A 500 -26.57 -7.35 4.14
C GLY A 500 -25.84 -8.59 3.69
N VAL A 501 -24.53 -8.50 3.54
CA VAL A 501 -23.65 -9.61 3.14
C VAL A 501 -22.63 -9.84 4.25
N ASP A 502 -22.60 -11.07 4.77
CA ASP A 502 -21.70 -11.46 5.85
C ASP A 502 -20.70 -12.51 5.37
N PHE A 503 -19.42 -12.22 5.47
CA PHE A 503 -18.32 -13.14 5.15
C PHE A 503 -17.84 -13.86 6.40
N TYR A 504 -17.63 -15.16 6.29
CA TYR A 504 -17.00 -15.99 7.32
C TYR A 504 -15.97 -16.95 6.71
N PRO A 505 -14.74 -16.94 7.20
CA PRO A 505 -14.19 -15.99 8.18
C PRO A 505 -14.17 -14.56 7.63
N ALA A 506 -14.31 -13.58 8.52
CA ALA A 506 -14.27 -12.16 8.18
C ALA A 506 -12.83 -11.69 7.87
N ASN A 507 -12.13 -12.41 6.99
CA ASN A 507 -10.75 -12.16 6.58
C ASN A 507 -10.65 -11.97 5.07
N VAL A 508 -10.56 -10.74 4.63
CA VAL A 508 -10.52 -10.34 3.21
C VAL A 508 -9.34 -10.96 2.46
N HIS A 509 -8.18 -11.11 3.12
CA HIS A 509 -6.96 -11.62 2.49
C HIS A 509 -7.01 -13.11 2.12
N MET A 510 -8.02 -13.85 2.55
CA MET A 510 -8.17 -15.27 2.17
C MET A 510 -8.65 -15.44 0.72
N ASN A 511 -9.48 -14.53 0.22
CA ASN A 511 -9.87 -14.42 -1.18
C ASN A 511 -10.37 -12.99 -1.45
N ASP A 512 -9.43 -12.10 -1.72
CA ASP A 512 -9.69 -10.67 -1.90
C ASP A 512 -10.60 -10.39 -3.10
N LYS A 513 -10.43 -11.09 -4.22
CA LYS A 513 -11.26 -10.90 -5.43
C LYS A 513 -12.72 -11.25 -5.19
N LEU A 514 -12.99 -12.39 -4.57
CA LEU A 514 -14.35 -12.78 -4.19
C LEU A 514 -14.99 -11.73 -3.28
N PHE A 515 -14.22 -11.29 -2.28
CA PHE A 515 -14.68 -10.25 -1.37
C PHE A 515 -15.00 -8.95 -2.11
N TYR A 516 -14.11 -8.48 -2.99
CA TYR A 516 -14.30 -7.21 -3.71
C TYR A 516 -15.48 -7.26 -4.67
N GLU A 517 -15.64 -8.36 -5.41
CA GLU A 517 -16.75 -8.51 -6.34
C GLU A 517 -18.11 -8.48 -5.64
N LEU A 518 -18.29 -9.25 -4.57
CA LEU A 518 -19.55 -9.29 -3.81
C LEU A 518 -19.78 -8.01 -3.01
N THR A 519 -18.72 -7.41 -2.46
CA THR A 519 -18.82 -6.15 -1.73
C THR A 519 -19.18 -4.99 -2.66
N TRP A 520 -18.66 -4.98 -3.92
CA TRP A 520 -19.10 -4.00 -4.91
C TRP A 520 -20.59 -4.11 -5.18
N ARG A 521 -21.11 -5.34 -5.40
CA ARG A 521 -22.56 -5.57 -5.60
C ARG A 521 -23.38 -5.08 -4.40
N ALA A 522 -22.93 -5.42 -3.18
CA ALA A 522 -23.61 -5.02 -1.95
C ALA A 522 -23.64 -3.50 -1.77
N THR A 523 -22.47 -2.85 -1.85
CA THR A 523 -22.37 -1.39 -1.64
C THR A 523 -23.05 -0.58 -2.74
N SER A 524 -23.09 -1.08 -3.99
CA SER A 524 -23.86 -0.48 -5.09
C SER A 524 -25.37 -0.48 -4.84
N GLN A 525 -25.86 -1.38 -4.00
CA GLN A 525 -27.25 -1.46 -3.57
C GLN A 525 -27.46 -0.91 -2.13
N ALA A 526 -26.48 -0.18 -1.61
CA ALA A 526 -26.46 0.35 -0.25
C ALA A 526 -26.68 -0.74 0.83
N LYS A 527 -26.19 -1.95 0.60
CA LYS A 527 -26.24 -3.06 1.56
C LYS A 527 -24.96 -3.12 2.38
N PRO A 528 -25.04 -3.27 3.72
CA PRO A 528 -23.87 -3.39 4.57
C PRO A 528 -23.14 -4.73 4.41
N VAL A 529 -21.85 -4.71 4.65
CA VAL A 529 -20.94 -5.86 4.67
C VAL A 529 -20.23 -5.90 6.01
N ASN A 530 -20.14 -7.08 6.64
CA ASN A 530 -19.62 -7.24 8.00
C ASN A 530 -18.10 -7.02 8.14
N THR A 531 -17.38 -7.01 7.04
CA THR A 531 -15.91 -6.85 7.04
C THR A 531 -15.44 -5.88 5.96
N MET A 532 -14.16 -5.55 5.99
CA MET A 532 -13.51 -4.73 4.97
C MET A 532 -12.00 -4.94 4.99
N TYR A 533 -11.35 -4.61 3.88
CA TYR A 533 -9.93 -4.36 3.83
C TYR A 533 -9.65 -2.90 4.18
N ALA A 534 -8.91 -2.65 5.24
CA ALA A 534 -8.54 -1.30 5.68
C ALA A 534 -7.04 -1.19 5.91
N ALA A 535 -6.46 -0.05 5.54
CA ALA A 535 -5.07 0.27 5.84
C ALA A 535 -4.77 0.27 7.36
N ARG A 536 -5.80 0.51 8.17
CA ARG A 536 -5.78 0.42 9.64
C ARG A 536 -7.10 -0.14 10.15
N GLU A 537 -7.01 -1.16 10.99
CA GLU A 537 -8.18 -1.79 11.58
C GLU A 537 -8.88 -0.86 12.58
N ASN A 538 -10.19 -0.89 12.60
CA ASN A 538 -10.98 -0.28 13.67
C ASN A 538 -11.13 -1.31 14.81
N LEU A 539 -10.53 -1.01 15.95
CA LEU A 539 -10.52 -1.93 17.11
C LEU A 539 -11.92 -2.21 17.66
N ILE A 540 -12.85 -1.26 17.53
CA ILE A 540 -14.25 -1.45 17.93
C ILE A 540 -14.91 -2.51 17.03
N GLN A 541 -14.60 -2.48 15.74
CA GLN A 541 -15.11 -3.48 14.81
C GLN A 541 -14.55 -4.87 15.08
N VAL A 542 -13.25 -4.98 15.34
CA VAL A 542 -12.61 -6.26 15.70
C VAL A 542 -13.29 -6.84 16.94
N ALA A 543 -13.49 -6.03 17.98
CA ALA A 543 -14.17 -6.45 19.20
C ALA A 543 -15.63 -6.90 18.95
N ASN A 544 -16.37 -6.21 18.08
CA ASN A 544 -17.74 -6.60 17.71
C ASN A 544 -17.79 -7.92 16.93
N GLN A 545 -16.82 -8.16 16.05
CA GLN A 545 -16.72 -9.43 15.31
C GLN A 545 -16.42 -10.59 16.27
N GLU A 546 -15.51 -10.38 17.23
CA GLU A 546 -15.18 -11.40 18.25
C GLU A 546 -16.38 -11.70 19.16
N ALA A 547 -17.10 -10.68 19.60
CA ALA A 547 -18.30 -10.84 20.44
C ALA A 547 -19.42 -11.60 19.72
N GLY A 548 -19.55 -11.44 18.40
CA GLY A 548 -20.55 -12.17 17.59
C GLY A 548 -20.17 -13.62 17.27
N MET A 549 -18.91 -14.00 17.47
CA MET A 549 -18.39 -15.29 17.02
C MET A 549 -19.00 -16.48 17.77
N ASP A 550 -19.28 -16.35 19.06
CA ASP A 550 -19.86 -17.43 19.84
C ASP A 550 -21.32 -17.73 19.45
N ALA A 551 -22.11 -16.72 19.15
CA ALA A 551 -23.46 -16.87 18.59
C ALA A 551 -23.41 -17.54 17.22
N PHE A 552 -22.49 -17.09 16.35
CA PHE A 552 -22.27 -17.70 15.04
C PHE A 552 -21.87 -19.18 15.14
N LYS A 553 -20.98 -19.58 16.05
CA LYS A 553 -20.57 -20.96 16.28
C LYS A 553 -21.73 -21.87 16.71
N ARG A 554 -22.75 -21.30 17.35
CA ARG A 554 -24.02 -22.02 17.68
C ARG A 554 -25.01 -22.05 16.53
N GLY A 555 -24.68 -21.56 15.36
CA GLY A 555 -25.55 -21.49 14.20
C GLY A 555 -26.58 -20.35 14.22
N GLU A 556 -26.41 -19.38 15.12
CA GLU A 556 -27.25 -18.18 15.20
C GLU A 556 -26.82 -17.17 14.15
N ILE A 557 -27.63 -17.01 13.09
CA ILE A 557 -27.37 -16.09 12.00
C ILE A 557 -28.60 -15.24 11.67
N LYS A 558 -28.39 -14.07 11.10
CA LYS A 558 -29.46 -13.21 10.59
C LYS A 558 -30.10 -13.84 9.37
N SER A 559 -31.37 -14.21 9.44
CA SER A 559 -32.06 -14.96 8.38
C SER A 559 -32.27 -14.17 7.09
N ASP A 560 -32.18 -12.85 7.14
CA ASP A 560 -32.37 -11.91 6.02
C ASP A 560 -31.04 -11.41 5.40
N HIS A 561 -29.89 -11.99 5.81
CA HIS A 561 -28.58 -11.72 5.23
C HIS A 561 -28.14 -12.83 4.28
N LEU A 562 -27.28 -12.49 3.33
CA LEU A 562 -26.53 -13.42 2.50
C LEU A 562 -25.22 -13.74 3.23
N PHE A 563 -25.01 -15.02 3.56
CA PHE A 563 -23.75 -15.48 4.16
C PHE A 563 -22.86 -16.11 3.10
N VAL A 564 -21.58 -15.74 3.12
CA VAL A 564 -20.56 -16.20 2.16
C VAL A 564 -19.44 -16.90 2.92
N PHE A 565 -19.12 -18.11 2.50
CA PHE A 565 -18.07 -18.94 3.10
C PHE A 565 -17.05 -19.34 2.04
N LEU A 566 -15.79 -19.38 2.41
CA LEU A 566 -14.72 -19.83 1.51
C LEU A 566 -14.67 -21.36 1.42
N LYS A 567 -15.06 -22.02 2.51
CA LYS A 567 -15.11 -23.48 2.64
C LYS A 567 -16.38 -23.88 3.39
N GLN A 568 -16.79 -25.10 3.18
CA GLN A 568 -17.93 -25.68 3.88
C GLN A 568 -17.82 -25.59 5.41
N CYS A 569 -16.63 -25.88 5.94
CA CYS A 569 -16.38 -25.90 7.39
C CYS A 569 -16.23 -24.51 8.02
N ASP A 570 -16.19 -23.45 7.23
CA ASP A 570 -16.30 -22.09 7.75
C ASP A 570 -17.72 -21.83 8.29
N ALA A 571 -18.70 -22.63 7.85
CA ALA A 571 -20.04 -22.66 8.42
C ALA A 571 -20.11 -23.69 9.55
N PRO A 572 -20.73 -23.35 10.72
CA PRO A 572 -21.05 -24.32 11.76
C PRO A 572 -21.88 -25.48 11.23
N SER A 573 -21.71 -26.66 11.82
CA SER A 573 -22.42 -27.90 11.39
C SER A 573 -23.95 -27.78 11.36
N GLU A 574 -24.51 -26.99 12.28
CA GLU A 574 -25.93 -26.68 12.40
C GLU A 574 -26.49 -25.99 11.16
N LEU A 575 -25.63 -25.26 10.44
CA LEU A 575 -26.00 -24.51 9.24
C LEU A 575 -25.81 -25.30 7.94
N TRP A 576 -25.16 -26.45 7.97
CA TRP A 576 -24.86 -27.25 6.78
C TRP A 576 -26.08 -27.61 5.93
N PRO A 577 -27.25 -27.98 6.47
CA PRO A 577 -28.42 -28.25 5.64
C PRO A 577 -28.90 -27.06 4.80
N ARG A 578 -28.55 -25.85 5.23
CA ARG A 578 -28.89 -24.60 4.56
C ARG A 578 -27.85 -24.15 3.50
N LEU A 579 -26.67 -24.77 3.50
CA LEU A 579 -25.60 -24.39 2.54
C LEU A 579 -26.05 -24.66 1.11
N ARG A 580 -25.68 -23.78 0.23
CA ARG A 580 -25.84 -23.85 -1.21
C ARG A 580 -24.54 -23.46 -1.87
N MET A 581 -24.43 -23.68 -3.18
CA MET A 581 -23.24 -23.31 -3.96
C MET A 581 -23.67 -22.52 -5.20
N LEU A 582 -22.92 -21.43 -5.46
CA LEU A 582 -23.02 -20.64 -6.67
C LEU A 582 -21.60 -20.26 -7.11
N ASP A 583 -21.24 -20.49 -8.38
CA ASP A 583 -19.89 -20.27 -8.94
C ASP A 583 -18.76 -20.88 -8.08
N GLY A 584 -19.00 -22.04 -7.45
CA GLY A 584 -18.01 -22.68 -6.57
C GLY A 584 -17.89 -22.06 -5.17
N VAL A 585 -18.69 -21.05 -4.85
CA VAL A 585 -18.69 -20.35 -3.57
C VAL A 585 -19.80 -20.92 -2.67
N TRP A 586 -19.45 -21.20 -1.41
CA TRP A 586 -20.38 -21.67 -0.39
C TRP A 586 -21.18 -20.52 0.18
N ILE A 587 -22.52 -20.63 0.19
CA ILE A 587 -23.40 -19.56 0.66
C ILE A 587 -24.58 -20.10 1.48
N ILE A 588 -25.14 -19.24 2.32
CA ILE A 588 -26.50 -19.40 2.84
C ILE A 588 -27.30 -18.20 2.29
N PRO A 589 -28.29 -18.47 1.42
CA PRO A 589 -29.11 -17.41 0.85
C PRO A 589 -30.04 -16.79 1.91
N PRO A 590 -30.47 -15.52 1.73
CA PRO A 590 -31.45 -14.90 2.60
C PRO A 590 -32.78 -15.68 2.58
N LYS A 591 -33.50 -15.67 3.71
CA LYS A 591 -34.79 -16.31 3.84
C LYS A 591 -35.78 -15.81 2.78
N GLY A 592 -36.44 -16.72 2.09
CA GLY A 592 -37.41 -16.40 1.04
C GLY A 592 -36.77 -16.23 -0.35
N SER A 593 -35.49 -16.51 -0.52
CA SER A 593 -34.85 -16.56 -1.83
C SER A 593 -35.50 -17.65 -2.71
N THR A 594 -35.87 -17.26 -3.92
CA THR A 594 -36.42 -18.16 -4.98
C THR A 594 -35.34 -18.50 -6.02
N VAL A 595 -34.11 -18.09 -5.81
CA VAL A 595 -32.98 -18.40 -6.70
C VAL A 595 -32.70 -19.89 -6.64
N ASP A 596 -32.65 -20.53 -7.79
CA ASP A 596 -32.31 -21.96 -7.90
C ASP A 596 -30.81 -22.13 -7.68
N LEU A 597 -30.45 -22.78 -6.59
CA LEU A 597 -29.06 -22.93 -6.15
C LEU A 597 -28.74 -24.42 -5.96
N GLN A 598 -27.59 -24.81 -6.43
CA GLN A 598 -27.12 -26.18 -6.28
C GLN A 598 -26.94 -26.54 -4.81
N LYS A 599 -27.45 -27.72 -4.43
CA LYS A 599 -27.05 -28.35 -3.17
C LYS A 599 -25.63 -28.88 -3.37
N PRO A 600 -24.71 -28.47 -2.52
CA PRO A 600 -23.35 -28.96 -2.65
C PRO A 600 -23.27 -30.46 -2.34
N GLU A 601 -22.51 -31.15 -3.16
CA GLU A 601 -22.04 -32.50 -2.80
C GLU A 601 -20.87 -32.37 -1.86
N TRP A 602 -20.84 -33.21 -0.81
CA TRP A 602 -19.74 -33.18 0.17
C TRP A 602 -18.49 -33.73 -0.46
N SER A 603 -17.47 -32.91 -0.53
CA SER A 603 -16.12 -33.40 -0.90
C SER A 603 -15.56 -34.22 0.28
N PRO A 604 -15.27 -35.53 0.09
CA PRO A 604 -14.65 -36.32 1.14
C PRO A 604 -13.29 -35.71 1.52
N LEU A 605 -12.89 -35.89 2.79
CA LEU A 605 -11.58 -35.51 3.25
C LEU A 605 -10.54 -36.41 2.58
N ARG A 606 -9.51 -35.86 1.97
CA ARG A 606 -8.39 -36.65 1.45
C ARG A 606 -7.64 -37.32 2.60
N SER A 607 -7.01 -38.44 2.33
CA SER A 607 -6.14 -39.14 3.28
C SER A 607 -4.94 -38.29 3.70
N GLU A 608 -4.54 -37.32 2.88
CA GLU A 608 -3.53 -36.31 3.18
C GLU A 608 -4.15 -34.92 3.07
N VAL A 609 -4.09 -34.14 4.17
CA VAL A 609 -4.61 -32.77 4.22
C VAL A 609 -3.53 -31.80 4.71
N ARG A 610 -3.50 -30.60 4.14
CA ARG A 610 -2.66 -29.49 4.55
C ARG A 610 -3.44 -28.53 5.44
N PHE A 611 -2.71 -27.73 6.24
CA PHE A 611 -3.27 -26.80 7.21
C PHE A 611 -3.02 -25.32 6.86
N GLY A 612 -2.68 -25.03 5.63
CA GLY A 612 -2.67 -23.64 5.15
C GLY A 612 -4.08 -23.04 5.13
N TRP A 613 -4.17 -21.73 5.14
CA TRP A 613 -5.43 -20.99 5.30
C TRP A 613 -6.55 -21.36 4.30
N LEU A 614 -6.19 -21.84 3.08
CA LEU A 614 -7.14 -22.30 2.07
C LEU A 614 -7.33 -23.82 2.04
N ASP A 615 -6.60 -24.56 2.87
CA ASP A 615 -6.56 -26.01 2.84
C ASP A 615 -7.68 -26.64 3.66
N GLN A 616 -8.07 -27.87 3.30
CA GLN A 616 -9.13 -28.64 4.00
C GLN A 616 -8.78 -28.96 5.46
N GLY A 617 -7.49 -29.06 5.82
CA GLY A 617 -7.07 -29.38 7.18
C GLY A 617 -7.52 -28.36 8.21
N THR A 618 -7.76 -27.11 7.79
CA THR A 618 -8.30 -26.11 8.71
C THR A 618 -9.69 -26.47 9.26
N CYS A 619 -10.43 -27.32 8.56
CA CYS A 619 -11.70 -27.87 9.01
C CYS A 619 -11.56 -28.87 10.17
N LEU A 620 -10.37 -29.35 10.40
CA LEU A 620 -10.05 -30.36 11.41
C LEU A 620 -9.56 -29.75 12.72
N LEU A 621 -9.32 -28.44 12.73
CA LEU A 621 -8.86 -27.70 13.90
C LEU A 621 -10.00 -27.64 14.94
N ASP A 622 -9.69 -28.00 16.18
CA ASP A 622 -10.65 -27.97 17.29
C ASP A 622 -10.24 -26.82 18.25
N GLU A 623 -9.52 -27.09 19.31
CA GLU A 623 -9.15 -26.11 20.34
C GLU A 623 -7.68 -25.71 20.25
N ASN A 624 -7.36 -24.46 20.63
CA ASN A 624 -6.02 -23.92 20.84
C ASN A 624 -5.15 -23.88 19.58
N TRP A 625 -5.73 -23.45 18.46
CA TRP A 625 -5.01 -23.14 17.23
C TRP A 625 -5.12 -21.65 16.92
N SER A 626 -4.03 -21.07 16.46
CA SER A 626 -4.01 -19.71 15.91
C SER A 626 -4.74 -19.65 14.57
N ARG A 627 -4.86 -18.45 14.00
CA ARG A 627 -5.28 -18.31 12.61
C ARG A 627 -4.30 -19.07 11.71
N PRO A 628 -4.80 -19.93 10.78
CA PRO A 628 -3.94 -20.59 9.79
C PRO A 628 -3.14 -19.57 8.99
N GLU A 629 -1.87 -19.89 8.71
CA GLU A 629 -1.00 -19.16 7.80
C GLU A 629 -0.97 -19.85 6.43
N TYR A 630 -0.24 -19.28 5.47
CA TYR A 630 -0.14 -19.87 4.12
C TYR A 630 0.37 -21.32 4.12
N ASP A 631 1.34 -21.64 4.97
CA ASP A 631 2.04 -22.92 5.00
C ASP A 631 1.70 -23.81 6.21
N GLY A 632 0.69 -23.46 7.02
CA GLY A 632 0.30 -24.24 8.20
C GLY A 632 -0.35 -23.41 9.30
N VAL A 633 -0.54 -24.02 10.46
CA VAL A 633 -1.21 -23.43 11.63
C VAL A 633 -0.39 -23.64 12.89
N TRP A 634 -0.26 -22.62 13.72
CA TRP A 634 0.41 -22.70 15.01
C TRP A 634 -0.57 -23.09 16.13
N SER A 635 -0.13 -23.94 17.07
CA SER A 635 -0.87 -24.11 18.32
C SER A 635 -0.69 -22.89 19.23
N GLU A 636 -1.73 -22.56 19.99
CA GLU A 636 -1.70 -21.54 21.04
C GLU A 636 -1.57 -22.21 22.40
N GLY A 637 -0.40 -22.06 23.00
CA GLY A 637 -0.06 -22.72 24.28
C GLY A 637 0.38 -24.19 24.15
N PRO A 638 0.50 -24.89 25.29
CA PRO A 638 1.12 -26.22 25.37
C PRO A 638 0.18 -27.36 24.92
N LYS A 639 -1.05 -27.08 24.58
CA LYS A 639 -2.05 -28.10 24.16
C LYS A 639 -2.78 -27.64 22.92
N ALA A 640 -3.00 -28.56 21.96
CA ALA A 640 -3.83 -28.30 20.79
C ALA A 640 -4.57 -29.59 20.37
N ASN A 641 -5.77 -29.43 19.85
CA ASN A 641 -6.64 -30.56 19.50
C ASN A 641 -7.03 -30.51 18.01
N LEU A 642 -7.07 -31.70 17.37
CA LEU A 642 -7.68 -31.90 16.05
C LEU A 642 -8.83 -32.88 16.18
N ARG A 643 -9.81 -32.75 15.27
CA ARG A 643 -10.95 -33.66 15.13
C ARG A 643 -11.04 -34.14 13.68
N ILE A 644 -10.77 -35.41 13.43
CA ILE A 644 -10.82 -36.01 12.08
C ILE A 644 -11.99 -37.03 12.05
N PRO A 645 -13.05 -36.75 11.29
CA PRO A 645 -14.14 -37.72 11.09
C PRO A 645 -13.69 -38.80 10.10
N ILE A 646 -13.35 -40.02 10.61
CA ILE A 646 -12.76 -41.10 9.79
C ILE A 646 -13.70 -41.57 8.69
N ARG A 647 -15.00 -41.56 8.92
CA ARG A 647 -15.99 -41.95 7.91
C ARG A 647 -16.01 -41.09 6.65
N HIS A 648 -15.49 -39.89 6.75
CA HIS A 648 -15.42 -38.93 5.64
C HIS A 648 -14.02 -38.83 5.01
N VAL A 649 -13.06 -39.66 5.47
CA VAL A 649 -11.74 -39.73 4.87
C VAL A 649 -11.71 -40.72 3.73
N GLU A 650 -11.38 -40.27 2.53
CA GLU A 650 -11.18 -41.12 1.38
C GLU A 650 -9.77 -41.72 1.43
N PHE A 651 -9.69 -43.03 1.53
CA PHE A 651 -8.45 -43.78 1.50
C PHE A 651 -8.24 -44.35 0.10
N ASP A 652 -7.01 -44.38 -0.37
CA ASP A 652 -6.61 -44.99 -1.66
C ASP A 652 -6.81 -46.51 -1.70
N ALA A 653 -7.22 -47.12 -0.57
CA ALA A 653 -7.48 -48.56 -0.41
C ALA A 653 -8.76 -48.81 0.45
N PRO A 654 -9.43 -49.95 0.31
CA PRO A 654 -10.61 -50.28 1.14
C PRO A 654 -10.25 -50.26 2.63
N SER A 655 -11.12 -49.69 3.45
CA SER A 655 -11.01 -49.38 4.90
C SER A 655 -9.90 -50.14 5.64
N PRO A 656 -8.75 -49.50 5.90
CA PRO A 656 -7.59 -50.19 6.43
C PRO A 656 -7.81 -50.60 7.89
N LYS A 657 -7.49 -51.85 8.22
CA LYS A 657 -7.55 -52.38 9.61
C LYS A 657 -6.47 -51.82 10.53
N LYS A 658 -5.40 -51.28 9.95
CA LYS A 658 -4.32 -50.61 10.65
C LYS A 658 -4.03 -49.28 9.93
N LEU A 659 -3.85 -48.24 10.68
CA LEU A 659 -3.50 -46.89 10.17
C LEU A 659 -2.20 -46.39 10.78
N GLU A 660 -1.46 -45.66 10.00
CA GLU A 660 -0.35 -44.82 10.44
C GLU A 660 -0.68 -43.36 10.16
N MET A 661 -0.24 -42.51 11.06
CA MET A 661 -0.41 -41.07 10.98
C MET A 661 0.96 -40.41 10.76
N THR A 662 1.17 -39.82 9.60
CA THR A 662 2.36 -39.05 9.31
C THR A 662 2.06 -37.56 9.45
N LEU A 663 2.80 -36.89 10.31
CA LEU A 663 2.65 -35.47 10.62
C LEU A 663 3.87 -34.70 10.11
N LYS A 664 3.68 -33.66 9.32
CA LYS A 664 4.71 -32.67 9.01
C LYS A 664 4.53 -31.45 9.88
N ALA A 665 5.47 -31.24 10.79
CA ALA A 665 5.39 -30.16 11.77
C ALA A 665 6.77 -29.56 12.06
N LYS A 666 6.78 -28.37 12.67
CA LYS A 666 7.97 -27.67 13.19
C LYS A 666 7.64 -26.91 14.48
N SER A 667 8.64 -26.43 15.18
CA SER A 667 8.51 -25.56 16.34
C SER A 667 9.45 -24.36 16.22
N ARG A 668 9.34 -23.37 17.09
CA ARG A 668 10.28 -22.23 17.12
C ARG A 668 11.61 -22.61 17.78
N GLN A 669 11.55 -23.49 18.78
CA GLN A 669 12.67 -24.04 19.54
C GLN A 669 12.56 -25.55 19.58
N PRO A 670 13.61 -26.31 19.86
CA PRO A 670 13.52 -27.75 20.04
C PRO A 670 12.55 -28.07 21.18
N VAL A 671 11.51 -28.86 20.90
CA VAL A 671 10.49 -29.26 21.88
C VAL A 671 10.10 -30.72 21.68
N LEU A 672 9.77 -31.40 22.79
CA LEU A 672 9.16 -32.71 22.79
C LEU A 672 7.63 -32.57 22.79
N VAL A 673 6.97 -33.28 21.90
CA VAL A 673 5.50 -33.26 21.75
C VAL A 673 4.96 -34.65 21.93
N THR A 674 4.19 -34.87 22.98
CA THR A 674 3.43 -36.12 23.18
C THR A 674 2.13 -36.06 22.37
N VAL A 675 1.86 -37.11 21.60
CA VAL A 675 0.65 -37.21 20.76
C VAL A 675 -0.29 -38.29 21.31
N LEU A 676 -1.52 -37.88 21.63
CA LEU A 676 -2.59 -38.80 22.03
C LEU A 676 -3.67 -38.83 20.95
N VAL A 677 -4.21 -40.02 20.70
CA VAL A 677 -5.38 -40.20 19.81
C VAL A 677 -6.48 -40.89 20.59
N ASN A 678 -7.63 -40.29 20.72
CA ASN A 678 -8.76 -40.74 21.52
C ASN A 678 -8.35 -41.12 22.98
N GLY A 679 -7.42 -40.32 23.54
CA GLY A 679 -6.88 -40.53 24.90
C GLY A 679 -5.75 -41.55 25.01
N VAL A 680 -5.41 -42.27 23.94
CA VAL A 680 -4.31 -43.24 23.91
C VAL A 680 -3.05 -42.55 23.40
N LYS A 681 -1.94 -42.65 24.16
CA LYS A 681 -0.63 -42.17 23.70
C LYS A 681 -0.14 -43.02 22.54
N VAL A 682 0.04 -42.40 21.36
CA VAL A 682 0.48 -43.07 20.14
C VAL A 682 1.95 -42.85 19.82
N GLY A 683 2.56 -41.86 20.44
CA GLY A 683 4.00 -41.60 20.31
C GLY A 683 4.40 -40.21 20.74
N GLU A 684 5.69 -39.89 20.48
CA GLU A 684 6.30 -38.58 20.73
C GLU A 684 7.00 -38.08 19.49
N MET A 685 7.07 -36.75 19.33
CA MET A 685 7.75 -36.07 18.23
C MET A 685 8.76 -35.08 18.79
N ASN A 686 10.01 -35.18 18.33
CA ASN A 686 11.03 -34.16 18.58
C ASN A 686 10.97 -33.13 17.44
N LEU A 687 10.42 -31.94 17.68
CA LEU A 687 10.29 -30.87 16.71
C LEU A 687 11.41 -29.84 16.87
N THR A 688 11.82 -29.29 15.75
CA THR A 688 12.84 -28.25 15.62
C THR A 688 12.32 -27.12 14.72
N PRO A 689 13.06 -26.00 14.58
CA PRO A 689 12.69 -24.95 13.62
C PRO A 689 12.61 -25.41 12.15
N ARG A 690 13.23 -26.54 11.82
CA ARG A 690 13.06 -27.19 10.51
C ARG A 690 11.89 -28.15 10.56
N ALA A 691 11.03 -28.08 9.55
CA ALA A 691 9.90 -29.00 9.44
C ALA A 691 10.37 -30.45 9.26
N THR A 692 9.86 -31.35 10.12
CA THR A 692 10.16 -32.79 10.09
C THR A 692 8.90 -33.60 9.84
N LEU A 693 9.06 -34.78 9.21
CA LEU A 693 8.03 -35.78 9.06
C LEU A 693 8.14 -36.78 10.22
N ASN A 694 7.03 -37.01 10.92
CA ASN A 694 6.94 -37.95 12.04
C ASN A 694 5.81 -38.92 11.76
N THR A 695 6.11 -40.21 11.64
CA THR A 695 5.12 -41.26 11.43
C THR A 695 4.84 -42.00 12.73
N LEU A 696 3.60 -42.04 13.13
CA LEU A 696 3.10 -42.62 14.38
C LEU A 696 2.09 -43.75 14.05
N PRO A 697 2.30 -44.98 14.56
CA PRO A 697 1.36 -46.07 14.39
C PRO A 697 0.11 -45.83 15.24
N LEU A 698 -1.06 -46.04 14.66
CA LEU A 698 -2.35 -45.92 15.35
C LEU A 698 -2.82 -47.30 15.82
N PRO A 699 -2.72 -47.63 17.12
CA PRO A 699 -3.17 -48.93 17.66
C PRO A 699 -4.70 -49.03 17.59
N ALA A 700 -5.22 -50.22 17.49
CA ALA A 700 -6.68 -50.46 17.40
C ALA A 700 -7.46 -49.83 18.55
N SER A 701 -6.87 -49.68 19.73
CA SER A 701 -7.45 -48.99 20.87
C SER A 701 -7.66 -47.51 20.63
N ALA A 702 -6.83 -46.87 19.80
CA ALA A 702 -6.94 -45.48 19.44
C ALA A 702 -7.95 -45.22 18.27
N LEU A 703 -8.32 -46.27 17.52
CA LEU A 703 -9.23 -46.19 16.37
C LEU A 703 -10.70 -46.43 16.76
N ARG A 704 -11.05 -46.41 18.07
CA ARG A 704 -12.41 -46.57 18.52
C ARG A 704 -13.26 -45.34 18.25
N GLY A 705 -14.41 -45.53 17.58
CA GLY A 705 -15.36 -44.47 17.26
C GLY A 705 -15.23 -43.94 15.83
N GLU A 706 -16.08 -42.98 15.48
CA GLU A 706 -16.20 -42.40 14.13
C GLU A 706 -15.31 -41.22 13.90
N THR A 707 -14.66 -40.73 14.96
CA THR A 707 -13.81 -39.51 14.93
C THR A 707 -12.53 -39.77 15.68
N LEU A 708 -11.39 -39.41 15.06
CA LEU A 708 -10.12 -39.33 15.74
C LEU A 708 -9.99 -37.96 16.42
N ARG A 709 -9.89 -37.95 17.74
CA ARG A 709 -9.54 -36.77 18.51
C ARG A 709 -8.06 -36.83 18.80
N ILE A 710 -7.26 -36.02 18.08
CA ILE A 710 -5.81 -35.98 18.24
C ILE A 710 -5.47 -34.82 19.15
N ARG A 711 -4.71 -35.07 20.18
CA ARG A 711 -4.23 -34.06 21.12
C ARG A 711 -2.72 -34.02 21.10
N PHE A 712 -2.18 -32.84 20.93
CA PHE A 712 -0.77 -32.51 21.03
C PHE A 712 -0.51 -31.91 22.41
N LEU A 713 0.45 -32.44 23.14
CA LEU A 713 0.95 -31.92 24.43
C LEU A 713 2.41 -31.54 24.24
N VAL A 714 2.71 -30.25 24.32
CA VAL A 714 4.06 -29.71 24.20
C VAL A 714 4.66 -29.62 25.60
N GLU A 715 5.79 -30.28 25.84
CA GLU A 715 6.53 -30.12 27.09
C GLU A 715 7.22 -28.73 27.06
N GLU A 716 6.83 -27.85 28.00
CA GLU A 716 7.51 -26.59 28.20
C GLU A 716 8.93 -26.81 28.69
N GLN A 717 9.94 -26.47 27.89
CA GLN A 717 11.22 -26.09 28.46
C GLN A 717 11.02 -24.69 29.07
N ILE A 718 11.03 -24.63 30.41
CA ILE A 718 11.02 -23.36 31.13
C ILE A 718 12.38 -22.70 30.88
N ASP A 719 12.41 -21.74 29.97
CA ASP A 719 13.51 -20.78 29.87
C ASP A 719 13.32 -19.77 31.02
N GLU A 720 14.15 -19.87 32.06
CA GLU A 720 14.11 -19.01 33.26
C GLU A 720 14.35 -17.52 32.98
N ASP A 721 14.62 -17.11 31.72
CA ASP A 721 15.01 -15.75 31.35
C ASP A 721 13.90 -14.90 30.67
N VAL A 722 12.67 -15.37 30.60
CA VAL A 722 11.56 -14.53 30.14
C VAL A 722 10.84 -13.86 31.29
N ILE A 723 11.41 -12.77 31.80
CA ILE A 723 10.71 -11.85 32.71
C ILE A 723 9.52 -11.23 31.97
N VAL A 724 8.34 -11.74 32.27
CA VAL A 724 7.08 -11.10 31.86
C VAL A 724 6.93 -9.81 32.65
N ALA A 725 7.25 -8.68 32.05
CA ALA A 725 7.01 -7.38 32.68
C ALA A 725 5.50 -7.19 32.90
N PRO A 726 5.05 -6.81 34.12
CA PRO A 726 3.64 -6.59 34.38
C PRO A 726 3.14 -5.40 33.57
N VAL A 727 2.05 -5.62 32.82
CA VAL A 727 1.37 -4.60 32.03
C VAL A 727 0.72 -3.61 32.98
N THR A 728 1.23 -2.38 33.00
CA THR A 728 0.62 -1.29 33.77
C THR A 728 -0.67 -0.82 33.06
N PRO A 729 -1.83 -0.84 33.70
CA PRO A 729 -3.08 -0.40 33.05
C PRO A 729 -3.07 1.09 32.80
N VAL A 730 -3.30 1.48 31.54
CA VAL A 730 -3.49 2.89 31.15
C VAL A 730 -4.80 3.41 31.77
N LYS A 731 -4.70 4.35 32.68
CA LYS A 731 -5.87 5.05 33.24
C LYS A 731 -6.52 5.93 32.17
N LEU A 732 -7.62 5.46 31.59
CA LEU A 732 -8.54 6.25 30.80
C LEU A 732 -9.57 6.91 31.73
N SER A 733 -9.54 8.23 31.83
CA SER A 733 -10.53 8.99 32.56
C SER A 733 -11.79 9.19 31.74
N GLY A 734 -12.92 8.68 32.23
CA GLY A 734 -14.27 9.12 31.86
C GLY A 734 -15.16 8.15 31.09
N ARG A 735 -16.20 7.69 31.77
CA ARG A 735 -17.50 7.14 31.35
C ARG A 735 -17.57 5.68 30.81
N GLY A 736 -18.44 4.89 31.45
CA GLY A 736 -19.07 3.65 31.01
C GLY A 736 -18.36 2.36 31.46
N ALA A 737 -18.92 1.60 32.42
CA ALA A 737 -18.34 0.34 32.94
C ALA A 737 -18.22 -0.76 31.86
N ALA A 738 -19.17 -0.85 30.95
CA ALA A 738 -19.16 -1.81 29.84
C ALA A 738 -18.08 -1.50 28.76
N GLU A 739 -17.83 -0.20 28.48
CA GLU A 739 -16.76 0.21 27.56
C GLU A 739 -15.36 -0.01 28.18
N ARG A 740 -15.24 0.02 29.50
CA ARG A 740 -13.98 -0.25 30.21
C ARG A 740 -13.61 -1.73 30.17
N GLU A 741 -14.61 -2.62 30.23
CA GLU A 741 -14.40 -4.05 30.20
C GLU A 741 -14.04 -4.56 28.78
N ALA A 742 -14.63 -3.97 27.74
CA ALA A 742 -14.27 -4.24 26.36
C ALA A 742 -12.86 -3.70 25.99
N ALA A 743 -12.51 -2.50 26.46
CA ALA A 743 -11.19 -1.91 26.21
C ALA A 743 -10.06 -2.60 27.02
N ALA A 744 -10.36 -3.18 28.18
CA ALA A 744 -9.39 -3.90 29.00
C ALA A 744 -9.04 -5.30 28.43
N LYS A 745 -9.89 -5.87 27.57
CA LYS A 745 -9.65 -7.18 26.93
C LYS A 745 -8.92 -7.08 25.57
N VAL A 746 -8.72 -5.89 25.02
CA VAL A 746 -8.03 -5.68 23.74
C VAL A 746 -6.61 -5.17 23.99
N THR A 747 -5.82 -5.89 24.73
CA THR A 747 -4.37 -5.86 24.59
C THR A 747 -3.97 -6.99 23.65
N VAL A 748 -3.83 -6.70 22.36
CA VAL A 748 -3.12 -7.60 21.44
C VAL A 748 -1.63 -7.37 21.67
N PRO A 749 -0.92 -8.28 22.36
CA PRO A 749 0.52 -8.19 22.43
C PRO A 749 1.07 -8.48 21.04
N VAL A 750 1.93 -7.63 20.56
CA VAL A 750 2.80 -7.95 19.44
C VAL A 750 3.57 -9.23 19.81
N ASP A 751 3.14 -10.36 19.20
CA ASP A 751 3.87 -11.65 19.13
C ASP A 751 4.31 -12.34 20.45
N ALA A 752 3.63 -12.10 21.56
CA ALA A 752 3.82 -12.84 22.81
C ALA A 752 2.90 -14.07 22.91
N ARG A 753 2.50 -14.69 21.78
CA ARG A 753 1.81 -15.97 21.80
C ARG A 753 2.81 -17.03 22.22
N ALA A 754 2.51 -17.79 23.25
CA ALA A 754 3.19 -19.04 23.57
C ALA A 754 2.87 -20.04 22.44
N LEU A 755 3.51 -19.90 21.28
CA LEU A 755 3.31 -20.76 20.12
C LEU A 755 4.09 -22.06 20.34
N GLY A 756 3.37 -23.19 20.40
CA GLY A 756 3.99 -24.48 20.61
C GLY A 756 4.51 -25.09 19.30
N ILE A 757 3.61 -25.64 18.49
CA ILE A 757 3.95 -26.34 17.26
C ILE A 757 3.28 -25.69 16.04
N LYS A 758 3.94 -25.72 14.89
CA LYS A 758 3.32 -25.42 13.59
C LYS A 758 3.03 -26.71 12.85
N LEU A 759 1.76 -27.02 12.69
CA LEU A 759 1.29 -28.15 11.90
C LEU A 759 1.17 -27.73 10.44
N ILE A 760 1.79 -28.49 9.53
CA ILE A 760 1.84 -28.20 8.09
C ILE A 760 0.93 -29.15 7.33
N ASN A 761 1.06 -30.46 7.52
CA ASN A 761 0.13 -31.47 6.99
C ASN A 761 -0.03 -32.67 7.92
N ILE A 762 -1.08 -33.45 7.66
CA ILE A 762 -1.33 -34.74 8.24
C ILE A 762 -1.73 -35.72 7.13
N LYS A 763 -1.17 -36.92 7.18
CA LYS A 763 -1.53 -38.04 6.28
C LYS A 763 -1.93 -39.23 7.11
N LEU A 764 -3.04 -39.86 6.76
CA LEU A 764 -3.50 -41.15 7.28
C LEU A 764 -3.36 -42.19 6.17
N ALA A 765 -2.58 -43.23 6.41
CA ALA A 765 -2.36 -44.29 5.44
C ALA A 765 -2.29 -45.67 6.13
N PRO A 766 -2.57 -46.77 5.43
CA PRO A 766 -2.17 -48.08 5.90
C PRO A 766 -0.65 -48.15 6.03
N PRO A 767 -0.11 -48.96 6.99
CA PRO A 767 1.32 -49.15 7.09
C PRO A 767 1.90 -49.67 5.77
N GLU A 768 3.00 -49.10 5.37
CA GLU A 768 3.70 -49.58 4.16
C GLU A 768 4.10 -51.05 4.34
N ALA A 769 3.79 -51.87 3.32
CA ALA A 769 4.26 -53.26 3.29
C ALA A 769 5.80 -53.24 3.39
N PRO A 770 6.44 -54.09 4.25
CA PRO A 770 7.88 -54.14 4.31
C PRO A 770 8.46 -54.45 2.92
N ALA A 771 9.40 -53.63 2.46
CA ALA A 771 10.05 -53.85 1.18
C ALA A 771 10.52 -55.31 1.07
N PRO A 772 10.27 -55.98 -0.06
CA PRO A 772 10.67 -57.36 -0.22
C PRO A 772 12.19 -57.45 0.02
N LYS A 773 12.59 -58.25 0.96
CA LYS A 773 14.01 -58.54 1.21
C LYS A 773 14.57 -59.11 -0.05
N THR A 774 15.42 -58.34 -0.73
CA THR A 774 16.19 -58.82 -1.91
C THR A 774 17.07 -59.94 -1.39
N VAL A 775 16.66 -61.17 -1.62
CA VAL A 775 17.50 -62.36 -1.36
C VAL A 775 18.59 -62.30 -2.42
N LEU A 776 19.75 -61.78 -2.06
CA LEU A 776 20.97 -62.01 -2.82
C LEU A 776 21.22 -63.51 -2.86
N LYS A 777 20.92 -64.12 -3.98
CA LYS A 777 21.41 -65.48 -4.29
C LYS A 777 22.92 -65.36 -4.44
N SER A 778 23.64 -66.03 -3.56
CA SER A 778 25.08 -66.32 -3.61
C SER A 778 25.43 -67.14 -4.84
#